data_b548160cbf301e1bbfd41340ff32d72c
#
_entry.id   b548160cbf301e1bbfd41340ff32d72c
#
_cell.length_a   1.000
_cell.length_b   1.000
_cell.length_c   1.000
_cell.angle_alpha   90.00
_cell.angle_beta   90.00
_cell.angle_gamma   90.00
#
_symmetry.space_group_name_H-M   'P 1'
#
loop_
_entity.id
_entity.type
_entity.pdbx_description
1 polymer ?
#
loop_
_entity_poly.entity_id
_entity_poly.type
_entity_poly.pdbx_seq_one_letter_code
_entity_poly.pdbx_strand_id
1 'polypeptide(L)'
;MLLLTLGPVVGVAIGGISNVLTSHWNWWLFSILTILVCLAVVVAIALDEGASRRETRRAARRLRAKKQQIPRFNTLPRDADHFTGRQEEMERLSGVISGAAKSGSRRIAVYSVEGIGGVGKTSLVVHLAHRIAKDYRDAVLYIDLRAHVDGQKPYTASEALAILLSDLDIPADLIPDSLEGRKSLWRRELADARVLVILDNALGPEHVRDMLVEGDQCLFIITSRQKLDELDRAYSLPLETLPPDDAITLFGRLLGIEPTDEQKAEIAEVVRRIGCLPLAIKLTVARLRKHPTWTIRDLFEDLGQNTTLERVCTLSYQDLEPHLKAFFRLLSAHPGAEITVEAAAVMTGAAMSVAVESLEELYNRYLLAEPSPRRFKFHDLIKDFAIREGSDVTNDTEWHEALLLLLEYYAFMTEAASEKIGMHDLFPVDPPTRTVNVRPAKDESSAMDWLDDELGNLLACAYYANHEALLPFAWQLPASLTYYLRVRGLLTQAASLLDIALQTLEHQPDSFGEATVLRRAGQLARLQGRLGICRSQLERSMQLSEELGDRKGLAWCHHELAHLYRLNDDPIAAKDHLTKALEINRDLGNRAGITAAETYLGTVLTSTGNYTEARKYLLDALRLSNESADRRAKAAALYHLGALERDSGDYAAARERLDQALTIYDGVRNRQGQAECHLNLAKVERLNGNYEQANRHLTEALGTYTELGYRKGEADTFAELAETAEAAGEYAMAHVHRQRAETIRDELRQSQL
;
A
#
# COMPACT_ATOMS: atom_id res chain seq x y z
N MET A 1 -24.14 -31.12 -18.72
CA MET A 1 -24.09 -32.21 -19.70
C MET A 1 -24.02 -33.59 -19.05
N LEU A 2 -23.30 -33.80 -17.97
CA LEU A 2 -23.25 -35.07 -17.22
C LEU A 2 -24.57 -35.47 -16.52
N LEU A 3 -25.36 -34.52 -16.05
CA LEU A 3 -26.69 -34.74 -15.44
C LEU A 3 -27.74 -35.23 -16.44
N LEU A 4 -27.60 -34.93 -17.72
CA LEU A 4 -28.48 -35.41 -18.78
C LEU A 4 -28.16 -36.86 -19.23
N THR A 5 -26.96 -37.35 -18.94
CA THR A 5 -26.53 -38.73 -19.29
C THR A 5 -26.68 -39.69 -18.10
N LEU A 6 -26.75 -39.23 -16.88
CA LEU A 6 -26.94 -40.05 -15.67
C LEU A 6 -28.42 -40.31 -15.33
N GLY A 7 -29.34 -39.44 -15.77
CA GLY A 7 -30.77 -39.59 -15.53
C GLY A 7 -31.34 -40.92 -15.99
N PRO A 8 -31.03 -41.38 -17.22
CA PRO A 8 -31.50 -42.68 -17.71
C PRO A 8 -30.90 -43.88 -16.97
N VAL A 9 -29.65 -43.80 -16.54
CA VAL A 9 -28.95 -44.90 -15.82
C VAL A 9 -29.50 -45.06 -14.39
N VAL A 10 -29.82 -43.94 -13.72
CA VAL A 10 -30.46 -43.94 -12.39
C VAL A 10 -31.90 -44.44 -12.49
N GLY A 11 -32.64 -44.09 -13.55
CA GLY A 11 -34.00 -44.57 -13.81
C GLY A 11 -34.06 -46.07 -14.04
N VAL A 12 -33.12 -46.63 -14.80
CA VAL A 12 -33.01 -48.09 -15.05
C VAL A 12 -32.57 -48.86 -13.80
N ALA A 13 -31.68 -48.28 -12.99
CA ALA A 13 -31.28 -48.86 -11.71
C ALA A 13 -32.42 -48.89 -10.70
N ILE A 14 -33.25 -47.84 -10.60
CA ILE A 14 -34.41 -47.78 -9.72
C ILE A 14 -35.51 -48.73 -10.19
N GLY A 15 -35.77 -48.85 -11.50
CA GLY A 15 -36.73 -49.79 -12.08
C GLY A 15 -36.32 -51.28 -11.92
N GLY A 16 -35.02 -51.57 -12.00
CA GLY A 16 -34.50 -52.93 -11.77
C GLY A 16 -34.59 -53.37 -10.31
N ILE A 17 -34.45 -52.46 -9.37
CA ILE A 17 -34.47 -52.68 -7.92
C ILE A 17 -35.90 -52.92 -7.42
N SER A 18 -36.93 -52.27 -8.01
CA SER A 18 -38.34 -52.52 -7.63
C SER A 18 -38.82 -53.91 -7.91
N ASN A 19 -38.24 -54.62 -8.86
CA ASN A 19 -38.61 -56.03 -9.22
C ASN A 19 -37.88 -57.08 -8.34
N VAL A 20 -36.80 -56.73 -7.64
CA VAL A 20 -36.03 -57.67 -6.78
C VAL A 20 -36.43 -57.57 -5.31
N LEU A 21 -37.17 -56.52 -4.90
CA LEU A 21 -37.54 -56.26 -3.53
C LEU A 21 -38.79 -56.98 -3.05
N THR A 22 -39.42 -57.84 -3.83
CA THR A 22 -40.68 -58.50 -3.48
C THR A 22 -40.53 -59.83 -2.73
N SER A 23 -39.30 -60.35 -2.45
CA SER A 23 -39.17 -61.66 -1.85
C SER A 23 -38.33 -61.79 -0.57
N HIS A 24 -37.43 -60.89 -0.26
CA HIS A 24 -36.73 -60.87 1.05
C HIS A 24 -36.14 -59.47 1.35
N TRP A 25 -36.62 -58.85 2.42
CA TRP A 25 -36.20 -57.50 2.83
C TRP A 25 -34.86 -57.52 3.60
N ASN A 26 -33.75 -57.16 2.93
CA ASN A 26 -32.43 -57.01 3.53
C ASN A 26 -32.07 -55.50 3.73
N TRP A 27 -32.44 -54.95 4.88
CA TRP A 27 -32.19 -53.54 5.26
C TRP A 27 -30.74 -53.12 5.13
N TRP A 28 -29.77 -53.99 5.36
CA TRP A 28 -28.36 -53.68 5.23
C TRP A 28 -27.90 -53.43 3.79
N LEU A 29 -28.46 -54.09 2.81
CA LEU A 29 -28.19 -53.81 1.38
C LEU A 29 -28.75 -52.47 0.95
N PHE A 30 -29.91 -52.05 1.46
CA PHE A 30 -30.51 -50.76 1.22
C PHE A 30 -29.66 -49.63 1.83
N SER A 31 -29.14 -49.83 3.06
CA SER A 31 -28.24 -48.86 3.72
C SER A 31 -26.92 -48.70 2.98
N ILE A 32 -26.31 -49.78 2.47
CA ILE A 32 -25.08 -49.72 1.67
C ILE A 32 -25.32 -48.99 0.35
N LEU A 33 -26.44 -49.27 -0.33
CA LEU A 33 -26.77 -48.60 -1.60
C LEU A 33 -27.00 -47.09 -1.37
N THR A 34 -27.68 -46.69 -0.30
CA THR A 34 -27.92 -45.31 0.05
C THR A 34 -26.60 -44.59 0.36
N ILE A 35 -25.69 -45.21 1.10
CA ILE A 35 -24.36 -44.67 1.38
C ILE A 35 -23.54 -44.49 0.09
N LEU A 36 -23.57 -45.47 -0.83
CA LEU A 36 -22.86 -45.37 -2.09
C LEU A 36 -23.42 -44.27 -3.01
N VAL A 37 -24.74 -44.08 -3.03
CA VAL A 37 -25.38 -43.01 -3.80
C VAL A 37 -25.02 -41.65 -3.19
N CYS A 38 -25.08 -41.50 -1.86
CA CYS A 38 -24.65 -40.26 -1.19
C CYS A 38 -23.17 -39.95 -1.45
N LEU A 39 -22.30 -40.94 -1.40
CA LEU A 39 -20.88 -40.80 -1.70
C LEU A 39 -20.64 -40.35 -3.14
N ALA A 40 -21.35 -40.98 -4.10
CA ALA A 40 -21.27 -40.60 -5.50
C ALA A 40 -21.76 -39.18 -5.78
N VAL A 41 -22.81 -38.74 -5.12
CA VAL A 41 -23.31 -37.34 -5.19
C VAL A 41 -22.30 -36.37 -4.61
N VAL A 42 -21.72 -36.67 -3.47
CA VAL A 42 -20.68 -35.80 -2.86
C VAL A 42 -19.45 -35.71 -3.76
N VAL A 43 -19.00 -36.81 -4.33
CA VAL A 43 -17.86 -36.83 -5.28
C VAL A 43 -18.21 -36.06 -6.56
N ALA A 44 -19.43 -36.20 -7.09
CA ALA A 44 -19.87 -35.48 -8.27
C ALA A 44 -19.94 -33.94 -8.02
N ILE A 45 -20.44 -33.52 -6.87
CA ILE A 45 -20.47 -32.12 -6.48
C ILE A 45 -19.05 -31.56 -6.31
N ALA A 46 -18.15 -32.28 -5.66
CA ALA A 46 -16.76 -31.86 -5.48
C ALA A 46 -15.98 -31.76 -6.81
N LEU A 47 -16.29 -32.66 -7.76
CA LEU A 47 -15.69 -32.64 -9.11
C LEU A 47 -16.26 -31.50 -9.97
N ASP A 48 -17.56 -31.19 -9.84
CA ASP A 48 -18.22 -30.10 -10.57
C ASP A 48 -17.79 -28.73 -10.07
N GLU A 49 -17.66 -28.54 -8.75
CA GLU A 49 -17.06 -27.33 -8.17
C GLU A 49 -15.60 -27.16 -8.60
N GLY A 50 -14.82 -28.22 -8.61
CA GLY A 50 -13.43 -28.19 -9.09
C GLY A 50 -13.32 -27.86 -10.59
N ALA A 51 -14.26 -28.33 -11.40
CA ALA A 51 -14.32 -28.07 -12.84
C ALA A 51 -14.79 -26.63 -13.14
N SER A 52 -15.83 -26.15 -12.44
CA SER A 52 -16.36 -24.80 -12.58
C SER A 52 -15.33 -23.74 -12.17
N ARG A 53 -14.62 -23.96 -11.06
CA ARG A 53 -13.51 -23.08 -10.63
C ARG A 53 -12.32 -23.10 -11.61
N ARG A 54 -12.07 -24.24 -12.28
CA ARG A 54 -11.02 -24.32 -13.30
C ARG A 54 -11.44 -23.67 -14.62
N GLU A 55 -12.70 -23.75 -15.00
CA GLU A 55 -13.23 -23.12 -16.22
C GLU A 55 -13.35 -21.61 -16.09
N THR A 56 -13.82 -21.08 -14.96
CA THR A 56 -13.85 -19.65 -14.68
C THR A 56 -12.43 -19.07 -14.62
N ARG A 57 -11.47 -19.77 -13.99
CA ARG A 57 -10.06 -19.41 -14.01
C ARG A 57 -9.44 -19.46 -15.40
N ARG A 58 -9.81 -20.46 -16.24
CA ARG A 58 -9.35 -20.59 -17.64
C ARG A 58 -9.99 -19.56 -18.56
N ALA A 59 -11.26 -19.20 -18.36
CA ALA A 59 -11.93 -18.14 -19.11
C ALA A 59 -11.37 -16.77 -18.76
N ALA A 60 -11.13 -16.49 -17.48
CA ALA A 60 -10.44 -15.28 -17.02
C ALA A 60 -9.00 -15.20 -17.56
N ARG A 61 -8.27 -16.32 -17.59
CA ARG A 61 -6.92 -16.40 -18.21
C ARG A 61 -6.97 -16.20 -19.74
N ARG A 62 -7.97 -16.72 -20.46
CA ARG A 62 -8.10 -16.54 -21.92
C ARG A 62 -8.49 -15.11 -22.32
N LEU A 63 -9.28 -14.42 -21.53
CA LEU A 63 -9.56 -12.99 -21.67
C LEU A 63 -8.31 -12.12 -21.37
N ARG A 64 -7.49 -12.54 -20.38
CA ARG A 64 -6.20 -11.92 -20.05
C ARG A 64 -5.14 -12.17 -21.14
N ALA A 65 -5.12 -13.32 -21.79
CA ALA A 65 -4.11 -13.70 -22.79
C ALA A 65 -4.24 -12.97 -24.14
N LYS A 66 -5.29 -12.20 -24.40
CA LYS A 66 -5.51 -11.44 -25.64
C LYS A 66 -5.04 -9.98 -25.60
N LYS A 67 -4.50 -9.50 -24.49
CA LYS A 67 -3.95 -8.13 -24.36
C LYS A 67 -2.46 -8.19 -24.03
N GLN A 68 -1.65 -7.89 -25.02
CA GLN A 68 -0.28 -7.36 -25.02
C GLN A 68 0.88 -8.12 -24.35
N GLN A 69 2.02 -8.12 -25.05
CA GLN A 69 3.36 -8.61 -24.65
C GLN A 69 4.06 -7.74 -23.58
N ILE A 70 3.33 -6.93 -22.81
CA ILE A 70 3.83 -6.08 -21.73
C ILE A 70 3.33 -6.68 -20.41
N PRO A 71 4.16 -6.79 -19.37
CA PRO A 71 3.73 -7.18 -18.03
C PRO A 71 2.53 -6.35 -17.58
N ARG A 72 1.56 -6.98 -16.93
CA ARG A 72 0.35 -6.29 -16.45
C ARG A 72 0.70 -5.22 -15.42
N PHE A 73 1.68 -5.52 -14.56
CA PHE A 73 2.22 -4.62 -13.56
C PHE A 73 3.72 -4.52 -13.74
N ASN A 74 4.25 -3.30 -13.80
CA ASN A 74 5.66 -3.05 -13.97
C ASN A 74 6.08 -1.81 -13.18
N THR A 75 6.84 -2.03 -12.11
CA THR A 75 7.37 -0.97 -11.24
C THR A 75 8.89 -0.78 -11.40
N LEU A 76 9.47 -1.27 -12.52
CA LEU A 76 10.90 -1.09 -12.77
C LEU A 76 11.28 0.38 -12.90
N PRO A 77 12.38 0.81 -12.28
CA PRO A 77 13.00 2.07 -12.58
C PRO A 77 13.45 2.14 -14.05
N ARG A 78 13.68 3.36 -14.53
CA ARG A 78 14.23 3.57 -15.88
C ARG A 78 15.57 2.85 -16.03
N ASP A 79 15.77 2.24 -17.20
CA ASP A 79 17.04 1.58 -17.53
C ASP A 79 18.18 2.61 -17.67
N ALA A 80 19.40 2.17 -17.40
CA ALA A 80 20.58 3.02 -17.53
C ALA A 80 20.90 3.32 -19.00
N ASP A 81 20.92 4.61 -19.39
CA ASP A 81 21.14 5.05 -20.77
C ASP A 81 22.48 4.59 -21.39
N HIS A 82 23.50 4.33 -20.57
CA HIS A 82 24.85 3.94 -21.01
C HIS A 82 25.36 2.69 -20.27
N PHE A 83 24.50 1.66 -20.16
CA PHE A 83 24.96 0.39 -19.58
C PHE A 83 26.08 -0.20 -20.46
N THR A 84 27.24 -0.45 -19.86
CA THR A 84 28.44 -0.88 -20.58
C THR A 84 29.18 -1.96 -19.80
N GLY A 85 29.70 -2.97 -20.52
CA GLY A 85 30.40 -4.10 -19.93
C GLY A 85 29.44 -5.10 -19.27
N ARG A 86 30.00 -5.90 -18.39
CA ARG A 86 29.23 -6.90 -17.63
C ARG A 86 28.62 -8.02 -18.47
N GLN A 87 29.19 -8.28 -19.64
CA GLN A 87 28.64 -9.26 -20.57
C GLN A 87 28.67 -10.67 -19.98
N GLU A 88 29.78 -11.02 -19.29
CA GLU A 88 29.92 -12.32 -18.63
C GLU A 88 28.88 -12.49 -17.50
N GLU A 89 28.72 -11.47 -16.65
CA GLU A 89 27.74 -11.51 -15.55
C GLU A 89 26.30 -11.58 -16.09
N MET A 90 26.00 -10.82 -17.16
CA MET A 90 24.71 -10.88 -17.85
C MET A 90 24.45 -12.24 -18.49
N GLU A 91 25.43 -12.86 -19.11
CA GLU A 91 25.33 -14.19 -19.71
C GLU A 91 25.19 -15.27 -18.63
N ARG A 92 25.96 -15.18 -17.53
CA ARG A 92 25.83 -16.09 -16.37
C ARG A 92 24.42 -16.02 -15.78
N LEU A 93 23.91 -14.82 -15.48
CA LEU A 93 22.56 -14.65 -14.94
C LEU A 93 21.51 -15.14 -15.92
N SER A 94 21.58 -14.74 -17.20
CA SER A 94 20.62 -15.17 -18.23
C SER A 94 20.67 -16.67 -18.49
N GLY A 95 21.86 -17.28 -18.48
CA GLY A 95 22.05 -18.71 -18.69
C GLY A 95 21.43 -19.55 -17.58
N VAL A 96 21.64 -19.15 -16.32
CA VAL A 96 21.09 -19.86 -15.14
C VAL A 96 19.57 -19.66 -15.07
N ILE A 97 19.05 -18.44 -15.36
CA ILE A 97 17.61 -18.13 -15.44
C ILE A 97 16.95 -19.02 -16.53
N SER A 98 17.57 -19.12 -17.71
CA SER A 98 17.05 -19.96 -18.82
C SER A 98 17.14 -21.45 -18.50
N GLY A 99 18.15 -21.89 -17.75
CA GLY A 99 18.32 -23.26 -17.30
C GLY A 99 17.29 -23.68 -16.25
N ALA A 100 17.01 -22.80 -15.29
CA ALA A 100 15.99 -23.02 -14.27
C ALA A 100 14.58 -23.16 -14.89
N ALA A 101 14.28 -22.34 -15.89
CA ALA A 101 13.01 -22.41 -16.62
C ALA A 101 12.79 -23.75 -17.38
N LYS A 102 13.86 -24.44 -17.78
CA LYS A 102 13.81 -25.70 -18.52
C LYS A 102 13.76 -26.95 -17.63
N SER A 103 14.22 -26.87 -16.39
CA SER A 103 14.39 -28.06 -15.52
C SER A 103 13.09 -28.55 -14.87
N GLY A 104 11.98 -27.83 -14.94
CA GLY A 104 10.66 -28.25 -14.42
C GLY A 104 10.62 -28.60 -12.93
N SER A 105 11.66 -28.25 -12.17
CA SER A 105 11.71 -28.52 -10.74
C SER A 105 11.12 -27.33 -9.96
N ARG A 106 10.20 -27.62 -9.03
CA ARG A 106 9.68 -26.66 -8.04
C ARG A 106 10.80 -26.10 -7.18
N ARG A 107 11.53 -25.09 -7.67
CA ARG A 107 12.64 -24.47 -6.95
C ARG A 107 12.46 -22.95 -6.97
N ILE A 108 12.71 -22.31 -5.83
CA ILE A 108 12.87 -20.87 -5.76
C ILE A 108 14.08 -20.53 -6.65
N ALA A 109 13.86 -19.66 -7.65
CA ALA A 109 14.97 -19.06 -8.38
C ALA A 109 15.33 -17.76 -7.67
N VAL A 110 16.31 -17.81 -6.78
CA VAL A 110 16.84 -16.63 -6.08
C VAL A 110 18.25 -16.36 -6.57
N TYR A 111 18.50 -15.13 -6.98
CA TYR A 111 19.81 -14.66 -7.38
C TYR A 111 20.22 -13.49 -6.50
N SER A 112 21.35 -13.58 -5.86
CA SER A 112 21.95 -12.46 -5.12
C SER A 112 23.07 -11.83 -5.94
N VAL A 113 23.03 -10.50 -6.05
CA VAL A 113 24.11 -9.70 -6.65
C VAL A 113 24.76 -8.90 -5.53
N GLU A 114 25.98 -9.25 -5.20
CA GLU A 114 26.71 -8.75 -4.03
C GLU A 114 27.90 -7.89 -4.47
N GLY A 115 28.29 -6.92 -3.65
CA GLY A 115 29.45 -6.08 -3.94
C GLY A 115 29.41 -4.72 -3.27
N ILE A 116 30.53 -4.00 -3.36
CA ILE A 116 30.70 -2.68 -2.73
C ILE A 116 29.75 -1.62 -3.31
N GLY A 117 29.58 -0.52 -2.57
CA GLY A 117 28.80 0.64 -3.06
C GLY A 117 29.38 1.22 -4.34
N GLY A 118 28.51 1.65 -5.27
CA GLY A 118 28.94 2.28 -6.52
C GLY A 118 29.46 1.34 -7.61
N VAL A 119 29.50 0.03 -7.37
CA VAL A 119 29.98 -0.99 -8.33
C VAL A 119 28.99 -1.28 -9.47
N GLY A 120 27.73 -0.86 -9.33
CA GLY A 120 26.69 -0.98 -10.35
C GLY A 120 25.73 -2.15 -10.18
N LYS A 121 25.52 -2.69 -8.97
CA LYS A 121 24.58 -3.79 -8.67
C LYS A 121 23.17 -3.50 -9.15
N THR A 122 22.58 -2.41 -8.68
CA THR A 122 21.22 -1.97 -9.08
C THR A 122 21.13 -1.78 -10.59
N SER A 123 22.12 -1.12 -11.21
CA SER A 123 22.12 -0.91 -12.67
C SER A 123 22.16 -2.22 -13.44
N LEU A 124 22.96 -3.22 -13.00
CA LEU A 124 23.01 -4.54 -13.63
C LEU A 124 21.66 -5.25 -13.54
N VAL A 125 21.06 -5.26 -12.36
CA VAL A 125 19.80 -5.97 -12.11
C VAL A 125 18.63 -5.32 -12.84
N VAL A 126 18.55 -3.99 -12.83
CA VAL A 126 17.51 -3.23 -13.57
C VAL A 126 17.67 -3.46 -15.08
N HIS A 127 18.90 -3.38 -15.61
CA HIS A 127 19.17 -3.64 -17.03
C HIS A 127 18.79 -5.07 -17.43
N LEU A 128 19.16 -6.08 -16.63
CA LEU A 128 18.75 -7.46 -16.84
C LEU A 128 17.23 -7.61 -16.82
N ALA A 129 16.58 -7.00 -15.84
CA ALA A 129 15.13 -7.05 -15.68
C ALA A 129 14.39 -6.49 -16.89
N HIS A 130 14.83 -5.35 -17.44
CA HIS A 130 14.27 -4.81 -18.69
C HIS A 130 14.39 -5.77 -19.87
N ARG A 131 15.48 -6.54 -19.95
CA ARG A 131 15.69 -7.54 -21.05
C ARG A 131 14.79 -8.75 -20.92
N ILE A 132 14.54 -9.22 -19.70
CA ILE A 132 13.75 -10.44 -19.43
C ILE A 132 12.28 -10.16 -19.06
N ALA A 133 11.88 -8.90 -18.86
CA ALA A 133 10.54 -8.49 -18.44
C ALA A 133 9.41 -9.13 -19.27
N LYS A 134 9.62 -9.27 -20.59
CA LYS A 134 8.65 -9.90 -21.51
C LYS A 134 8.33 -11.36 -21.19
N ASP A 135 9.21 -12.04 -20.46
CA ASP A 135 9.04 -13.45 -20.09
C ASP A 135 8.18 -13.58 -18.80
N TYR A 136 7.99 -12.50 -18.05
CA TYR A 136 7.22 -12.41 -16.81
C TYR A 136 5.94 -11.60 -17.03
N ARG A 137 4.91 -12.29 -17.56
CA ARG A 137 3.68 -11.67 -18.11
C ARG A 137 2.77 -11.05 -17.05
N ASP A 138 2.80 -11.58 -15.83
CA ASP A 138 1.84 -11.20 -14.81
C ASP A 138 2.34 -9.96 -14.04
N ALA A 139 3.61 -9.92 -13.62
CA ALA A 139 4.20 -8.73 -13.00
C ALA A 139 5.74 -8.70 -13.09
N VAL A 140 6.29 -7.50 -13.08
CA VAL A 140 7.70 -7.20 -12.80
C VAL A 140 7.72 -6.14 -11.70
N LEU A 141 8.15 -6.53 -10.51
CA LEU A 141 8.09 -5.72 -9.30
C LEU A 141 9.49 -5.33 -8.84
N TYR A 142 9.66 -4.08 -8.45
CA TYR A 142 10.90 -3.55 -7.90
C TYR A 142 10.62 -2.84 -6.57
N ILE A 143 11.43 -3.13 -5.57
CA ILE A 143 11.41 -2.42 -4.30
C ILE A 143 12.85 -2.17 -3.81
N ASP A 144 13.14 -0.93 -3.40
CA ASP A 144 14.36 -0.55 -2.69
C ASP A 144 14.11 -0.72 -1.18
N LEU A 145 14.78 -1.68 -0.55
CA LEU A 145 14.63 -2.02 0.87
C LEU A 145 15.33 -1.05 1.83
N ARG A 146 16.07 -0.07 1.30
CA ARG A 146 16.70 1.05 2.04
C ARG A 146 17.68 0.64 3.15
N ALA A 147 18.32 -0.51 3.02
CA ALA A 147 19.20 -1.04 4.10
C ALA A 147 20.44 -0.19 4.39
N HIS A 148 20.81 0.72 3.51
CA HIS A 148 22.09 1.44 3.59
C HIS A 148 21.93 2.95 3.37
N VAL A 149 20.78 3.50 3.72
CA VAL A 149 20.52 4.95 3.64
C VAL A 149 20.59 5.51 5.05
N ASP A 150 21.59 6.34 5.33
CA ASP A 150 21.74 6.98 6.63
C ASP A 150 20.50 7.82 6.97
N GLY A 151 20.04 7.72 8.22
CA GLY A 151 18.84 8.40 8.70
C GLY A 151 17.51 7.76 8.24
N GLN A 152 17.54 6.63 7.53
CA GLN A 152 16.35 5.87 7.16
C GLN A 152 16.33 4.50 7.82
N LYS A 153 15.17 4.10 8.35
CA LYS A 153 14.97 2.73 8.80
C LYS A 153 14.70 1.83 7.60
N PRO A 154 15.42 0.72 7.45
CA PRO A 154 15.10 -0.28 6.44
C PRO A 154 13.66 -0.74 6.54
N TYR A 155 12.99 -0.99 5.41
CA TYR A 155 11.66 -1.59 5.43
C TYR A 155 11.71 -2.95 6.10
N THR A 156 10.78 -3.20 7.01
CA THR A 156 10.55 -4.55 7.53
C THR A 156 9.97 -5.45 6.43
N ALA A 157 10.11 -6.77 6.57
CA ALA A 157 9.50 -7.71 5.63
C ALA A 157 7.97 -7.50 5.50
N SER A 158 7.30 -7.10 6.59
CA SER A 158 5.88 -6.79 6.60
C SER A 158 5.54 -5.56 5.74
N GLU A 159 6.31 -4.49 5.88
CA GLU A 159 6.13 -3.26 5.08
C GLU A 159 6.44 -3.50 3.61
N ALA A 160 7.54 -4.19 3.31
CA ALA A 160 7.92 -4.54 1.95
C ALA A 160 6.85 -5.40 1.25
N LEU A 161 6.31 -6.41 1.95
CA LEU A 161 5.22 -7.23 1.44
C LEU A 161 3.94 -6.43 1.20
N ALA A 162 3.62 -5.44 2.04
CA ALA A 162 2.45 -4.58 1.82
C ALA A 162 2.61 -3.75 0.54
N ILE A 163 3.79 -3.17 0.30
CA ILE A 163 4.10 -2.42 -0.93
C ILE A 163 4.00 -3.33 -2.15
N LEU A 164 4.67 -4.49 -2.14
CA LEU A 164 4.66 -5.43 -3.27
C LEU A 164 3.25 -5.98 -3.58
N LEU A 165 2.42 -6.20 -2.56
CA LEU A 165 1.02 -6.59 -2.75
C LEU A 165 0.18 -5.45 -3.34
N SER A 166 0.44 -4.22 -2.92
CA SER A 166 -0.19 -3.02 -3.51
C SER A 166 0.21 -2.85 -4.98
N ASP A 167 1.48 -3.08 -5.31
CA ASP A 167 1.99 -3.03 -6.70
C ASP A 167 1.36 -4.08 -7.63
N LEU A 168 0.77 -5.14 -7.07
CA LEU A 168 -0.06 -6.12 -7.79
C LEU A 168 -1.52 -5.67 -7.96
N ASP A 169 -1.84 -4.41 -7.64
CA ASP A 169 -3.20 -3.86 -7.68
C ASP A 169 -4.15 -4.62 -6.73
N ILE A 170 -3.59 -5.18 -5.64
CA ILE A 170 -4.41 -5.75 -4.57
C ILE A 170 -4.91 -4.59 -3.72
N PRO A 171 -6.22 -4.44 -3.59
CA PRO A 171 -6.79 -3.42 -2.73
C PRO A 171 -6.21 -3.49 -1.32
N ALA A 172 -5.89 -2.35 -0.75
CA ALA A 172 -5.16 -2.26 0.50
C ALA A 172 -5.90 -2.91 1.69
N ASP A 173 -7.22 -2.89 1.63
CA ASP A 173 -8.13 -3.56 2.57
C ASP A 173 -8.15 -5.09 2.45
N LEU A 174 -7.58 -5.64 1.38
CA LEU A 174 -7.32 -7.08 1.23
C LEU A 174 -5.94 -7.50 1.71
N ILE A 175 -5.05 -6.54 1.99
CA ILE A 175 -3.72 -6.82 2.49
C ILE A 175 -3.79 -7.01 4.01
N PRO A 176 -3.56 -8.24 4.54
CA PRO A 176 -3.64 -8.48 5.96
C PRO A 176 -2.66 -7.62 6.78
N ASP A 177 -3.03 -7.26 8.00
CA ASP A 177 -2.15 -6.50 8.89
C ASP A 177 -0.97 -7.32 9.40
N SER A 178 -1.16 -8.60 9.66
CA SER A 178 -0.12 -9.46 10.20
C SER A 178 0.88 -9.91 9.12
N LEU A 179 2.15 -10.04 9.49
CA LEU A 179 3.20 -10.56 8.62
C LEU A 179 2.82 -11.93 8.02
N GLU A 180 2.30 -12.86 8.84
CA GLU A 180 1.90 -14.18 8.35
C GLU A 180 0.71 -14.13 7.41
N GLY A 181 -0.24 -13.22 7.64
CA GLY A 181 -1.33 -12.96 6.70
C GLY A 181 -0.83 -12.44 5.35
N ARG A 182 0.10 -11.47 5.36
CA ARG A 182 0.75 -10.93 4.14
C ARG A 182 1.56 -11.99 3.42
N LYS A 183 2.31 -12.82 4.13
CA LYS A 183 3.05 -13.96 3.56
C LYS A 183 2.09 -14.97 2.90
N SER A 184 0.96 -15.28 3.54
CA SER A 184 -0.04 -16.20 3.00
C SER A 184 -0.70 -15.65 1.74
N LEU A 185 -1.04 -14.35 1.74
CA LEU A 185 -1.60 -13.66 0.58
C LEU A 185 -0.58 -13.60 -0.56
N TRP A 186 0.65 -13.21 -0.27
CA TRP A 186 1.76 -13.15 -1.22
C TRP A 186 2.01 -14.50 -1.89
N ARG A 187 2.10 -15.59 -1.10
CA ARG A 187 2.21 -16.96 -1.63
C ARG A 187 1.04 -17.33 -2.53
N ARG A 188 -0.17 -16.95 -2.16
CA ARG A 188 -1.36 -17.22 -2.95
C ARG A 188 -1.35 -16.51 -4.30
N GLU A 189 -0.99 -15.24 -4.32
CA GLU A 189 -0.97 -14.44 -5.56
C GLU A 189 0.15 -14.89 -6.49
N LEU A 190 1.28 -15.35 -5.95
CA LEU A 190 2.41 -15.81 -6.74
C LEU A 190 2.34 -17.29 -7.16
N ALA A 191 1.49 -18.12 -6.54
CA ALA A 191 1.47 -19.57 -6.71
C ALA A 191 1.38 -20.05 -8.18
N ASP A 192 0.65 -19.32 -9.02
CA ASP A 192 0.42 -19.66 -10.44
C ASP A 192 0.85 -18.52 -11.39
N ALA A 193 1.48 -17.46 -10.87
CA ALA A 193 1.83 -16.26 -11.61
C ALA A 193 3.29 -16.29 -12.09
N ARG A 194 3.54 -15.69 -13.26
CA ARG A 194 4.90 -15.44 -13.77
C ARG A 194 5.34 -14.06 -13.35
N VAL A 195 6.09 -14.00 -12.26
CA VAL A 195 6.49 -12.74 -11.64
C VAL A 195 8.01 -12.67 -11.49
N LEU A 196 8.57 -11.53 -11.86
CA LEU A 196 9.93 -11.13 -11.51
C LEU A 196 9.85 -10.15 -10.34
N VAL A 197 10.59 -10.42 -9.27
CA VAL A 197 10.66 -9.55 -8.10
C VAL A 197 12.11 -9.14 -7.88
N ILE A 198 12.36 -7.84 -7.78
CA ILE A 198 13.66 -7.28 -7.48
C ILE A 198 13.61 -6.66 -6.09
N LEU A 199 14.46 -7.18 -5.20
CA LEU A 199 14.64 -6.69 -3.85
C LEU A 199 16.01 -5.99 -3.79
N ASP A 200 16.00 -4.68 -4.00
CA ASP A 200 17.24 -3.88 -4.05
C ASP A 200 17.66 -3.42 -2.66
N ASN A 201 18.96 -3.29 -2.41
CA ASN A 201 19.53 -2.83 -1.15
C ASN A 201 19.09 -3.64 0.10
N ALA A 202 19.19 -4.97 0.04
CA ALA A 202 18.92 -5.82 1.19
C ALA A 202 20.01 -5.71 2.26
N LEU A 203 19.63 -5.71 3.55
CA LEU A 203 20.55 -5.68 4.68
C LEU A 203 21.28 -7.01 4.86
N GLY A 204 20.56 -8.12 4.70
CA GLY A 204 21.07 -9.48 4.88
C GLY A 204 20.01 -10.55 4.59
N PRO A 205 20.34 -11.84 4.81
CA PRO A 205 19.45 -12.96 4.51
C PRO A 205 18.10 -12.89 5.24
N GLU A 206 18.12 -12.57 6.53
CA GLU A 206 16.92 -12.48 7.37
C GLU A 206 15.94 -11.40 6.88
N HIS A 207 16.48 -10.32 6.32
CA HIS A 207 15.68 -9.20 5.82
C HIS A 207 14.76 -9.59 4.67
N VAL A 208 15.15 -10.56 3.84
CA VAL A 208 14.45 -10.94 2.62
C VAL A 208 13.74 -12.29 2.72
N ARG A 209 14.10 -13.14 3.71
CA ARG A 209 13.60 -14.52 3.85
C ARG A 209 12.08 -14.64 3.78
N ASP A 210 11.37 -13.77 4.46
CA ASP A 210 9.90 -13.79 4.53
C ASP A 210 9.21 -13.34 3.23
N MET A 211 9.94 -12.66 2.33
CA MET A 211 9.44 -12.23 1.02
C MET A 211 9.62 -13.30 -0.06
N LEU A 212 10.48 -14.28 0.17
CA LEU A 212 10.76 -15.34 -0.79
C LEU A 212 9.66 -16.40 -0.77
N VAL A 213 9.17 -16.77 -1.94
CA VAL A 213 8.09 -17.75 -2.12
C VAL A 213 8.52 -18.84 -3.06
N GLU A 214 8.28 -20.08 -2.68
CA GLU A 214 8.47 -21.25 -3.58
C GLU A 214 7.42 -21.23 -4.68
N GLY A 215 7.85 -21.14 -5.94
CA GLY A 215 6.96 -21.16 -7.08
C GLY A 215 7.70 -21.46 -8.38
N ASP A 216 7.10 -22.25 -9.26
CA ASP A 216 7.75 -22.72 -10.50
C ASP A 216 8.01 -21.63 -11.54
N GLN A 217 7.43 -20.44 -11.37
CA GLN A 217 7.42 -19.36 -12.36
C GLN A 217 7.79 -17.98 -11.77
N CYS A 218 8.24 -17.94 -10.52
CA CYS A 218 8.70 -16.71 -9.88
C CYS A 218 10.23 -16.65 -9.86
N LEU A 219 10.76 -15.47 -10.17
CA LEU A 219 12.17 -15.16 -10.08
C LEU A 219 12.38 -14.02 -9.09
N PHE A 220 13.28 -14.22 -8.14
CA PHE A 220 13.72 -13.19 -7.20
C PHE A 220 15.16 -12.81 -7.51
N ILE A 221 15.43 -11.52 -7.65
CA ILE A 221 16.78 -10.97 -7.78
C ILE A 221 17.00 -10.01 -6.61
N ILE A 222 18.04 -10.24 -5.84
CA ILE A 222 18.33 -9.48 -4.62
C ILE A 222 19.67 -8.78 -4.81
N THR A 223 19.77 -7.50 -4.47
CA THR A 223 21.07 -6.84 -4.36
C THR A 223 21.41 -6.56 -2.91
N SER A 224 22.68 -6.73 -2.54
CA SER A 224 23.17 -6.46 -1.19
C SER A 224 24.61 -5.99 -1.19
N ARG A 225 25.03 -5.27 -0.12
CA ARG A 225 26.44 -4.99 0.15
C ARG A 225 27.10 -6.13 0.92
N GLN A 226 26.30 -6.99 1.57
CA GLN A 226 26.74 -8.15 2.32
C GLN A 226 26.48 -9.44 1.53
N LYS A 227 27.22 -10.50 1.87
CA LYS A 227 26.97 -11.83 1.33
C LYS A 227 25.67 -12.41 1.87
N LEU A 228 24.94 -13.09 1.00
CA LEU A 228 23.65 -13.72 1.31
C LEU A 228 23.79 -15.26 1.34
N ASP A 229 24.95 -15.80 1.75
CA ASP A 229 25.29 -17.24 1.72
C ASP A 229 24.32 -18.10 2.56
N GLU A 230 23.59 -17.52 3.51
CA GLU A 230 22.61 -18.22 4.35
C GLU A 230 21.24 -18.39 3.70
N LEU A 231 21.03 -17.86 2.52
CA LEU A 231 19.81 -18.12 1.76
C LEU A 231 19.93 -19.49 1.08
N ASP A 232 19.15 -20.46 1.56
CA ASP A 232 19.10 -21.79 1.00
C ASP A 232 18.89 -21.76 -0.51
N ARG A 233 19.86 -22.28 -1.27
CA ARG A 233 19.80 -22.43 -2.74
C ARG A 233 19.82 -21.12 -3.55
N ALA A 234 20.23 -19.99 -2.97
CA ALA A 234 20.48 -18.79 -3.75
C ALA A 234 21.72 -18.95 -4.63
N TYR A 235 21.62 -18.47 -5.87
CA TYR A 235 22.81 -18.34 -6.73
C TYR A 235 23.45 -16.98 -6.44
N SER A 236 24.63 -16.98 -5.83
CA SER A 236 25.36 -15.76 -5.52
C SER A 236 26.24 -15.35 -6.71
N LEU A 237 26.15 -14.08 -7.11
CA LEU A 237 27.01 -13.43 -8.08
C LEU A 237 27.75 -12.27 -7.39
N PRO A 238 29.01 -12.48 -6.96
CA PRO A 238 29.82 -11.38 -6.48
C PRO A 238 30.16 -10.44 -7.65
N LEU A 239 29.86 -9.15 -7.49
CA LEU A 239 30.11 -8.13 -8.48
C LEU A 239 31.35 -7.32 -8.08
N GLU A 240 32.41 -7.50 -8.82
CA GLU A 240 33.66 -6.75 -8.68
C GLU A 240 33.61 -5.43 -9.46
N THR A 241 34.65 -4.60 -9.36
CA THR A 241 34.80 -3.39 -10.19
C THR A 241 34.84 -3.75 -11.67
N LEU A 242 34.59 -2.78 -12.56
CA LEU A 242 34.60 -3.05 -14.01
C LEU A 242 35.99 -3.55 -14.46
N PRO A 243 36.04 -4.53 -15.38
CA PRO A 243 37.26 -4.81 -16.12
C PRO A 243 37.81 -3.51 -16.75
N PRO A 244 39.15 -3.33 -16.80
CA PRO A 244 39.74 -2.10 -17.34
C PRO A 244 39.25 -1.74 -18.74
N ASP A 245 39.08 -2.71 -19.62
CA ASP A 245 38.60 -2.48 -21.00
C ASP A 245 37.15 -1.98 -21.04
N ASP A 246 36.30 -2.53 -20.19
CA ASP A 246 34.90 -2.08 -20.04
C ASP A 246 34.84 -0.68 -19.40
N ALA A 247 35.71 -0.39 -18.44
CA ALA A 247 35.84 0.91 -17.82
C ALA A 247 36.26 1.98 -18.84
N ILE A 248 37.23 1.66 -19.72
CA ILE A 248 37.66 2.54 -20.83
C ILE A 248 36.48 2.75 -21.80
N THR A 249 35.78 1.69 -22.17
CA THR A 249 34.63 1.74 -23.05
C THR A 249 33.51 2.59 -22.47
N LEU A 250 33.21 2.44 -21.17
CA LEU A 250 32.23 3.27 -20.46
C LEU A 250 32.64 4.75 -20.47
N PHE A 251 33.91 5.05 -20.19
CA PHE A 251 34.45 6.40 -20.21
C PHE A 251 34.26 7.03 -21.59
N GLY A 252 34.66 6.35 -22.69
CA GLY A 252 34.51 6.81 -24.05
C GLY A 252 33.05 7.07 -24.44
N ARG A 253 32.15 6.14 -24.14
CA ARG A 253 30.70 6.30 -24.38
C ARG A 253 30.10 7.49 -23.62
N LEU A 254 30.45 7.63 -22.34
CA LEU A 254 29.99 8.76 -21.55
C LEU A 254 30.55 10.08 -22.10
N LEU A 255 31.77 10.12 -22.62
CA LEU A 255 32.36 11.30 -23.24
C LEU A 255 31.79 11.57 -24.66
N GLY A 256 31.16 10.55 -25.27
CA GLY A 256 30.63 10.64 -26.63
C GLY A 256 31.71 10.55 -27.74
N ILE A 257 32.82 9.85 -27.45
CA ILE A 257 33.92 9.64 -28.37
C ILE A 257 34.24 8.16 -28.58
N GLU A 258 34.82 7.81 -29.71
CA GLU A 258 35.57 6.56 -29.91
C GLU A 258 37.04 6.86 -29.67
N PRO A 259 37.63 6.41 -28.54
CA PRO A 259 38.99 6.78 -28.16
C PRO A 259 40.02 6.19 -29.14
N THR A 260 40.98 6.98 -29.56
CA THR A 260 42.18 6.50 -30.24
C THR A 260 43.02 5.62 -29.30
N ASP A 261 43.98 4.87 -29.82
CA ASP A 261 44.83 4.00 -28.99
C ASP A 261 45.68 4.79 -27.95
N GLU A 262 46.07 6.00 -28.28
CA GLU A 262 46.74 6.93 -27.35
C GLU A 262 45.77 7.36 -26.24
N GLN A 263 44.58 7.80 -26.63
CA GLN A 263 43.53 8.15 -25.63
C GLN A 263 43.08 6.99 -24.76
N LYS A 264 43.04 5.77 -25.32
CA LYS A 264 42.78 4.57 -24.50
C LYS A 264 43.84 4.37 -23.42
N ALA A 265 45.09 4.61 -23.71
CA ALA A 265 46.18 4.50 -22.72
C ALA A 265 46.00 5.57 -21.61
N GLU A 266 45.69 6.82 -21.97
CA GLU A 266 45.43 7.87 -20.99
C GLU A 266 44.19 7.58 -20.14
N ILE A 267 43.08 7.15 -20.79
CA ILE A 267 41.84 6.75 -20.08
C ILE A 267 42.13 5.58 -19.13
N ALA A 268 42.96 4.60 -19.54
CA ALA A 268 43.30 3.46 -18.72
C ALA A 268 44.03 3.88 -17.40
N GLU A 269 44.84 4.93 -17.47
CA GLU A 269 45.48 5.48 -16.27
C GLU A 269 44.47 6.16 -15.35
N VAL A 270 43.52 6.94 -15.93
CA VAL A 270 42.44 7.60 -15.18
C VAL A 270 41.53 6.56 -14.49
N VAL A 271 40.99 5.60 -15.26
CA VAL A 271 40.01 4.63 -14.72
C VAL A 271 40.65 3.71 -13.66
N ARG A 272 41.93 3.34 -13.81
CA ARG A 272 42.66 2.57 -12.80
C ARG A 272 42.82 3.36 -11.52
N ARG A 273 43.11 4.67 -11.62
CA ARG A 273 43.29 5.55 -10.46
C ARG A 273 42.02 5.70 -9.63
N ILE A 274 40.86 5.76 -10.29
CA ILE A 274 39.53 5.86 -9.62
C ILE A 274 38.91 4.50 -9.33
N GLY A 275 39.69 3.40 -9.42
CA GLY A 275 39.28 2.06 -9.03
C GLY A 275 38.30 1.38 -9.97
N CYS A 276 38.18 1.77 -11.23
CA CYS A 276 37.24 1.22 -12.23
C CYS A 276 35.79 1.17 -11.75
N LEU A 277 35.40 2.07 -10.85
CA LEU A 277 34.04 2.16 -10.32
C LEU A 277 33.16 2.94 -11.28
N PRO A 278 32.02 2.38 -11.75
CA PRO A 278 31.11 3.07 -12.67
C PRO A 278 30.68 4.46 -12.21
N LEU A 279 30.36 4.62 -10.91
CA LEU A 279 29.99 5.91 -10.35
C LEU A 279 31.14 6.92 -10.42
N ALA A 280 32.36 6.52 -10.06
CA ALA A 280 33.53 7.38 -10.14
C ALA A 280 33.82 7.78 -11.60
N ILE A 281 33.68 6.86 -12.57
CA ILE A 281 33.84 7.14 -14.00
C ILE A 281 32.84 8.19 -14.45
N LYS A 282 31.56 8.05 -14.10
CA LYS A 282 30.50 9.01 -14.46
C LYS A 282 30.83 10.41 -13.95
N LEU A 283 31.16 10.54 -12.68
CA LEU A 283 31.52 11.83 -12.06
C LEU A 283 32.77 12.44 -12.72
N THR A 284 33.78 11.63 -13.01
CA THR A 284 35.03 12.09 -13.62
C THR A 284 34.81 12.57 -15.06
N VAL A 285 33.99 11.86 -15.85
CA VAL A 285 33.64 12.27 -17.20
C VAL A 285 32.79 13.56 -17.20
N ALA A 286 31.82 13.68 -16.27
CA ALA A 286 31.06 14.91 -16.13
C ALA A 286 31.95 16.12 -15.86
N ARG A 287 32.99 15.94 -15.03
CA ARG A 287 33.99 16.97 -14.77
C ARG A 287 34.76 17.35 -16.02
N LEU A 288 35.25 16.38 -16.80
CA LEU A 288 35.93 16.65 -18.04
C LEU A 288 35.05 17.41 -19.06
N ARG A 289 33.79 17.04 -19.17
CA ARG A 289 32.82 17.75 -20.04
C ARG A 289 32.62 19.22 -19.64
N LYS A 290 32.72 19.55 -18.36
CA LYS A 290 32.61 20.92 -17.86
C LYS A 290 33.83 21.78 -18.24
N HIS A 291 34.98 21.18 -18.43
CA HIS A 291 36.22 21.86 -18.78
C HIS A 291 36.63 21.56 -20.24
N PRO A 292 36.01 22.22 -21.24
CA PRO A 292 36.20 21.89 -22.66
C PRO A 292 37.63 22.04 -23.15
N THR A 293 38.46 22.76 -22.42
CA THR A 293 39.88 22.99 -22.76
C THR A 293 40.80 21.91 -22.16
N TRP A 294 40.26 21.05 -21.28
CA TRP A 294 41.05 20.01 -20.65
C TRP A 294 41.21 18.82 -21.56
N THR A 295 42.41 18.27 -21.55
CA THR A 295 42.73 16.93 -22.06
C THR A 295 42.46 15.86 -21.00
N ILE A 296 42.47 14.60 -21.41
CA ILE A 296 42.41 13.46 -20.46
C ILE A 296 43.60 13.50 -19.48
N ARG A 297 44.75 14.01 -19.98
CA ARG A 297 45.93 14.16 -19.14
C ARG A 297 45.80 15.25 -18.08
N ASP A 298 45.19 16.38 -18.42
CA ASP A 298 44.91 17.44 -17.44
C ASP A 298 43.96 16.90 -16.33
N LEU A 299 42.96 16.13 -16.72
CA LEU A 299 42.05 15.44 -15.76
C LEU A 299 42.83 14.48 -14.86
N PHE A 300 43.78 13.70 -15.41
CA PHE A 300 44.57 12.77 -14.63
C PHE A 300 45.49 13.48 -13.60
N GLU A 301 46.06 14.61 -13.97
CA GLU A 301 46.88 15.44 -13.07
C GLU A 301 46.03 16.07 -11.95
N ASP A 302 44.84 16.55 -12.28
CA ASP A 302 43.89 17.15 -11.33
C ASP A 302 43.37 16.13 -10.29
N LEU A 303 43.14 14.88 -10.66
CA LEU A 303 42.77 13.81 -9.74
C LEU A 303 43.81 13.56 -8.64
N GLY A 304 45.09 13.82 -8.90
CA GLY A 304 46.18 13.61 -7.95
C GLY A 304 46.50 12.16 -7.67
N GLN A 305 47.42 11.90 -6.73
CA GLN A 305 47.76 10.54 -6.31
C GLN A 305 46.79 10.02 -5.24
N ASN A 306 46.49 8.72 -5.24
CA ASN A 306 45.58 8.05 -4.26
C ASN A 306 44.17 8.59 -4.27
N THR A 307 43.54 8.67 -5.46
CA THR A 307 42.16 9.14 -5.61
C THR A 307 41.17 8.10 -5.12
N THR A 308 40.37 8.46 -4.12
CA THR A 308 39.22 7.70 -3.64
C THR A 308 37.93 8.23 -4.32
N LEU A 309 36.83 7.45 -4.24
CA LEU A 309 35.51 7.93 -4.68
C LEU A 309 35.11 9.23 -3.97
N GLU A 310 35.42 9.36 -2.68
CA GLU A 310 35.19 10.57 -1.91
C GLU A 310 35.93 11.79 -2.50
N ARG A 311 37.18 11.61 -2.91
CA ARG A 311 37.94 12.67 -3.58
C ARG A 311 37.28 13.07 -4.90
N VAL A 312 36.78 12.12 -5.68
CA VAL A 312 36.06 12.39 -6.93
C VAL A 312 34.78 13.18 -6.65
N CYS A 313 34.01 12.81 -5.61
CA CYS A 313 32.83 13.57 -5.16
C CYS A 313 33.22 15.00 -4.76
N THR A 314 34.28 15.17 -3.96
CA THR A 314 34.80 16.50 -3.54
C THR A 314 35.13 17.37 -4.73
N LEU A 315 35.87 16.85 -5.71
CA LEU A 315 36.23 17.58 -6.92
C LEU A 315 34.98 17.96 -7.74
N SER A 316 34.03 17.03 -7.92
CA SER A 316 32.79 17.30 -8.62
C SER A 316 31.96 18.37 -7.93
N TYR A 317 31.90 18.36 -6.60
CA TYR A 317 31.23 19.37 -5.79
C TYR A 317 31.95 20.74 -5.87
N GLN A 318 33.28 20.76 -5.82
CA GLN A 318 34.06 22.00 -5.93
C GLN A 318 33.82 22.74 -7.25
N ASP A 319 33.51 22.01 -8.31
CA ASP A 319 33.20 22.55 -9.63
C ASP A 319 31.79 23.14 -9.76
N LEU A 320 30.92 22.95 -8.78
CA LEU A 320 29.60 23.55 -8.78
C LEU A 320 29.70 25.05 -8.57
N GLU A 321 28.83 25.80 -9.23
CA GLU A 321 28.62 27.22 -8.94
C GLU A 321 28.14 27.39 -7.48
N PRO A 322 28.43 28.51 -6.82
CA PRO A 322 28.08 28.70 -5.41
C PRO A 322 26.62 28.41 -5.06
N HIS A 323 25.69 28.83 -5.92
CA HIS A 323 24.26 28.57 -5.73
C HIS A 323 23.90 27.09 -5.84
N LEU A 324 24.55 26.34 -6.75
CA LEU A 324 24.35 24.90 -6.88
C LEU A 324 24.98 24.11 -5.72
N LYS A 325 26.09 24.60 -5.16
CA LYS A 325 26.67 24.01 -3.95
C LYS A 325 25.69 24.10 -2.77
N ALA A 326 25.11 25.29 -2.56
CA ALA A 326 24.09 25.48 -1.53
C ALA A 326 22.87 24.59 -1.80
N PHE A 327 22.36 24.60 -3.03
CA PHE A 327 21.23 23.78 -3.45
C PHE A 327 21.48 22.27 -3.19
N PHE A 328 22.63 21.76 -3.60
CA PHE A 328 23.02 20.35 -3.40
C PHE A 328 23.08 19.96 -1.91
N ARG A 329 23.70 20.83 -1.08
CA ARG A 329 23.75 20.59 0.39
C ARG A 329 22.38 20.56 1.02
N LEU A 330 21.52 21.56 0.70
CA LEU A 330 20.19 21.66 1.28
C LEU A 330 19.30 20.46 0.93
N LEU A 331 19.41 19.96 -0.30
CA LEU A 331 18.68 18.76 -0.73
C LEU A 331 19.02 17.51 0.09
N SER A 332 20.24 17.42 0.64
CA SER A 332 20.66 16.28 1.46
C SER A 332 19.89 16.15 2.78
N ALA A 333 19.27 17.27 3.24
CA ALA A 333 18.41 17.26 4.41
C ALA A 333 17.09 16.52 4.21
N HIS A 334 16.73 16.15 2.97
CA HIS A 334 15.50 15.41 2.68
C HIS A 334 15.58 13.98 3.23
N PRO A 335 14.72 13.59 4.22
CA PRO A 335 14.76 12.24 4.79
C PRO A 335 14.35 11.15 3.81
N GLY A 336 13.50 11.47 2.84
CA GLY A 336 13.00 10.53 1.84
C GLY A 336 14.04 10.09 0.81
N ALA A 337 13.68 9.06 0.04
CA ALA A 337 14.55 8.51 -0.99
C ALA A 337 14.55 9.33 -2.28
N GLU A 338 13.44 9.99 -2.58
CA GLU A 338 13.23 10.75 -3.81
C GLU A 338 12.89 12.20 -3.49
N ILE A 339 13.30 13.08 -4.37
CA ILE A 339 13.13 14.53 -4.23
C ILE A 339 12.30 15.00 -5.42
N THR A 340 11.14 15.58 -5.16
CA THR A 340 10.34 16.25 -6.20
C THR A 340 10.81 17.67 -6.42
N VAL A 341 10.42 18.26 -7.55
CA VAL A 341 10.75 19.66 -7.86
C VAL A 341 10.16 20.60 -6.81
N GLU A 342 8.93 20.29 -6.35
CA GLU A 342 8.22 21.04 -5.33
C GLU A 342 8.95 21.01 -3.97
N ALA A 343 9.35 19.81 -3.53
CA ALA A 343 10.11 19.63 -2.30
C ALA A 343 11.46 20.39 -2.37
N ALA A 344 12.18 20.26 -3.49
CA ALA A 344 13.43 20.99 -3.69
C ALA A 344 13.25 22.50 -3.65
N ALA A 345 12.20 23.02 -4.30
CA ALA A 345 11.89 24.44 -4.30
C ALA A 345 11.57 24.97 -2.90
N VAL A 346 10.80 24.20 -2.11
CA VAL A 346 10.47 24.55 -0.72
C VAL A 346 11.72 24.57 0.15
N MET A 347 12.51 23.50 0.14
CA MET A 347 13.72 23.38 0.96
C MET A 347 14.74 24.49 0.70
N THR A 348 14.89 24.87 -0.56
CA THR A 348 15.92 25.83 -0.97
C THR A 348 15.40 27.27 -1.07
N GLY A 349 14.09 27.48 -1.04
CA GLY A 349 13.45 28.77 -1.27
C GLY A 349 13.59 29.25 -2.73
N ALA A 350 13.99 28.37 -3.65
CA ALA A 350 14.14 28.70 -5.06
C ALA A 350 12.78 28.76 -5.77
N ALA A 351 12.68 29.60 -6.82
CA ALA A 351 11.54 29.53 -7.72
C ALA A 351 11.48 28.16 -8.41
N MET A 352 10.28 27.70 -8.77
CA MET A 352 10.08 26.38 -9.42
C MET A 352 10.94 26.18 -10.67
N SER A 353 11.11 27.21 -11.52
CA SER A 353 11.96 27.13 -12.70
C SER A 353 13.44 26.95 -12.35
N VAL A 354 13.92 27.66 -11.31
CA VAL A 354 15.30 27.53 -10.82
C VAL A 354 15.54 26.17 -10.18
N ALA A 355 14.55 25.63 -9.45
CA ALA A 355 14.64 24.29 -8.89
C ALA A 355 14.73 23.22 -9.98
N VAL A 356 13.93 23.33 -11.06
CA VAL A 356 14.03 22.43 -12.22
C VAL A 356 15.43 22.51 -12.85
N GLU A 357 15.90 23.70 -13.19
CA GLU A 357 17.22 23.91 -13.81
C GLU A 357 18.35 23.36 -12.94
N SER A 358 18.29 23.60 -11.61
CA SER A 358 19.30 23.12 -10.66
C SER A 358 19.30 21.60 -10.53
N LEU A 359 18.11 20.97 -10.47
CA LEU A 359 17.99 19.50 -10.41
C LEU A 359 18.50 18.85 -11.71
N GLU A 360 18.15 19.39 -12.88
CA GLU A 360 18.63 18.92 -14.17
C GLU A 360 20.17 19.10 -14.31
N GLU A 361 20.73 20.21 -13.82
CA GLU A 361 22.19 20.40 -13.84
C GLU A 361 22.91 19.40 -12.93
N LEU A 362 22.38 19.12 -11.72
CA LEU A 362 22.93 18.09 -10.83
C LEU A 362 22.79 16.69 -11.43
N TYR A 363 21.70 16.40 -12.14
CA TYR A 363 21.49 15.15 -12.87
C TYR A 363 22.52 15.01 -14.00
N ASN A 364 22.72 16.05 -14.83
CA ASN A 364 23.70 16.06 -15.91
C ASN A 364 25.14 15.84 -15.41
N ARG A 365 25.40 16.16 -14.16
CA ARG A 365 26.69 15.93 -13.48
C ARG A 365 26.78 14.60 -12.75
N TYR A 366 25.77 13.74 -12.86
CA TYR A 366 25.65 12.45 -12.16
C TYR A 366 25.69 12.55 -10.63
N LEU A 367 25.44 13.75 -10.07
CA LEU A 367 25.26 13.94 -8.63
C LEU A 367 23.87 13.51 -8.15
N LEU A 368 22.89 13.53 -9.05
CA LEU A 368 21.56 12.96 -8.87
C LEU A 368 21.25 11.95 -9.98
N ALA A 369 20.31 11.05 -9.73
CA ALA A 369 19.67 10.19 -10.72
C ALA A 369 18.18 10.57 -10.83
N GLU A 370 17.56 10.31 -11.98
CA GLU A 370 16.12 10.48 -12.22
C GLU A 370 15.48 9.11 -12.44
N PRO A 371 15.00 8.43 -11.37
CA PRO A 371 14.37 7.11 -11.48
C PRO A 371 13.03 7.16 -12.21
N SER A 372 12.29 8.27 -12.09
CA SER A 372 11.05 8.54 -12.80
C SER A 372 10.96 10.02 -13.16
N PRO A 373 10.14 10.43 -14.13
CA PRO A 373 10.10 11.81 -14.61
C PRO A 373 9.88 12.82 -13.48
N ARG A 374 10.77 13.79 -13.35
CA ARG A 374 10.76 14.86 -12.34
C ARG A 374 10.90 14.41 -10.89
N ARG A 375 11.33 13.17 -10.65
CA ARG A 375 11.70 12.66 -9.34
C ARG A 375 13.19 12.35 -9.34
N PHE A 376 13.92 12.94 -8.42
CA PHE A 376 15.37 12.87 -8.35
C PHE A 376 15.80 12.11 -7.11
N LYS A 377 16.91 11.42 -7.20
CA LYS A 377 17.44 10.60 -6.11
C LYS A 377 18.93 10.76 -6.01
N PHE A 378 19.44 10.91 -4.82
CA PHE A 378 20.87 10.74 -4.56
C PHE A 378 21.26 9.26 -4.70
N HIS A 379 22.46 9.01 -5.20
CA HIS A 379 23.12 7.75 -4.94
C HIS A 379 23.58 7.75 -3.48
N ASP A 380 23.45 6.63 -2.74
CA ASP A 380 23.71 6.56 -1.30
C ASP A 380 25.04 7.21 -0.90
N LEU A 381 26.14 6.86 -1.59
CA LEU A 381 27.47 7.40 -1.31
C LEU A 381 27.59 8.91 -1.57
N ILE A 382 26.82 9.44 -2.53
CA ILE A 382 26.76 10.87 -2.79
C ILE A 382 25.90 11.56 -1.74
N LYS A 383 24.84 10.92 -1.25
CA LYS A 383 24.01 11.43 -0.15
C LYS A 383 24.83 11.58 1.13
N ASP A 384 25.58 10.54 1.51
CA ASP A 384 26.46 10.56 2.68
C ASP A 384 27.50 11.68 2.58
N PHE A 385 28.05 11.90 1.38
CA PHE A 385 28.96 13.03 1.12
C PHE A 385 28.22 14.38 1.25
N ALA A 386 27.04 14.53 0.67
CA ALA A 386 26.26 15.76 0.69
C ALA A 386 25.79 16.12 2.10
N ILE A 387 25.45 15.12 2.94
CA ILE A 387 25.10 15.31 4.36
C ILE A 387 26.32 15.86 5.12
N ARG A 388 27.50 15.28 4.94
CA ARG A 388 28.73 15.80 5.60
C ARG A 388 29.04 17.24 5.21
N GLU A 389 28.92 17.58 3.92
CA GLU A 389 29.10 18.96 3.44
C GLU A 389 28.00 19.91 3.93
N GLY A 390 26.78 19.41 4.19
CA GLY A 390 25.64 20.17 4.69
C GLY A 390 25.65 20.37 6.19
N SER A 391 26.07 19.35 6.95
CA SER A 391 26.13 19.37 8.42
C SER A 391 27.45 19.90 9.01
N ASP A 392 28.33 20.47 8.19
CA ASP A 392 29.51 21.17 8.70
C ASP A 392 29.06 22.40 9.51
N VAL A 393 29.75 22.68 10.64
CA VAL A 393 29.41 23.71 11.66
C VAL A 393 29.04 25.08 11.08
N THR A 394 29.51 25.39 9.88
CA THR A 394 29.21 26.67 9.20
C THR A 394 27.90 26.67 8.43
N ASN A 395 27.31 25.51 8.12
CA ASN A 395 26.14 25.34 7.25
C ASN A 395 24.95 24.68 7.97
N ASP A 396 25.11 24.25 9.22
CA ASP A 396 24.14 23.46 9.99
C ASP A 396 22.78 24.16 10.13
N THR A 397 22.80 25.48 10.34
CA THR A 397 21.56 26.28 10.49
C THR A 397 20.71 26.27 9.21
N GLU A 398 21.33 26.49 8.03
CA GLU A 398 20.61 26.52 6.76
C GLU A 398 20.09 25.12 6.39
N TRP A 399 20.89 24.10 6.68
CA TRP A 399 20.51 22.69 6.44
C TRP A 399 19.30 22.29 7.31
N HIS A 400 19.33 22.67 8.61
CA HIS A 400 18.23 22.41 9.54
C HIS A 400 16.97 23.19 9.16
N GLU A 401 17.12 24.46 8.75
CA GLU A 401 16.00 25.27 8.25
C GLU A 401 15.35 24.63 7.00
N ALA A 402 16.15 24.12 6.07
CA ALA A 402 15.63 23.44 4.87
C ALA A 402 14.81 22.20 5.23
N LEU A 403 15.25 21.43 6.23
CA LEU A 403 14.49 20.30 6.75
C LEU A 403 13.15 20.73 7.36
N LEU A 404 13.15 21.77 8.22
CA LEU A 404 11.92 22.24 8.84
C LEU A 404 10.91 22.73 7.80
N LEU A 405 11.37 23.47 6.78
CA LEU A 405 10.52 23.92 5.67
C LEU A 405 9.91 22.75 4.90
N LEU A 406 10.65 21.66 4.72
CA LEU A 406 10.14 20.45 4.11
C LEU A 406 9.05 19.78 4.97
N LEU A 407 9.27 19.72 6.29
CA LEU A 407 8.30 19.15 7.22
C LEU A 407 7.02 19.98 7.29
N GLU A 408 7.13 21.32 7.31
CA GLU A 408 5.98 22.26 7.19
C GLU A 408 5.19 21.95 5.90
N TYR A 409 5.89 21.86 4.78
CA TYR A 409 5.29 21.56 3.48
C TYR A 409 4.53 20.24 3.48
N TYR A 410 5.17 19.17 3.94
CA TYR A 410 4.54 17.84 3.94
C TYR A 410 3.39 17.77 4.96
N ALA A 411 3.50 18.37 6.13
CA ALA A 411 2.41 18.42 7.11
C ALA A 411 1.17 19.13 6.52
N PHE A 412 1.38 20.30 5.93
CA PHE A 412 0.30 21.08 5.29
C PHE A 412 -0.34 20.34 4.12
N MET A 413 0.47 19.78 3.21
CA MET A 413 -0.04 19.09 2.02
C MET A 413 -0.76 17.81 2.39
N THR A 414 -0.27 17.06 3.39
CA THR A 414 -0.89 15.81 3.84
C THR A 414 -2.24 16.09 4.49
N GLU A 415 -2.36 17.12 5.33
CA GLU A 415 -3.63 17.47 5.95
C GLU A 415 -4.65 17.95 4.89
N ALA A 416 -4.21 18.79 3.96
CA ALA A 416 -5.06 19.25 2.86
C ALA A 416 -5.51 18.11 1.94
N ALA A 417 -4.63 17.13 1.67
CA ALA A 417 -5.00 15.96 0.88
C ALA A 417 -5.97 15.05 1.67
N SER A 418 -5.73 14.86 2.96
CA SER A 418 -6.60 14.07 3.85
C SER A 418 -8.00 14.64 3.95
N GLU A 419 -8.14 15.98 3.93
CA GLU A 419 -9.46 16.64 3.80
C GLU A 419 -10.18 16.21 2.52
N LYS A 420 -9.49 16.23 1.38
CA LYS A 420 -10.09 15.90 0.08
C LYS A 420 -10.52 14.44 -0.03
N ILE A 421 -9.82 13.54 0.62
CA ILE A 421 -10.19 12.11 0.65
C ILE A 421 -11.27 11.80 1.71
N GLY A 422 -11.80 12.79 2.43
CA GLY A 422 -12.95 12.68 3.33
C GLY A 422 -12.63 12.57 4.81
N MET A 423 -11.46 13.03 5.23
CA MET A 423 -11.15 13.20 6.64
C MET A 423 -11.82 14.47 7.17
N HIS A 424 -12.65 14.34 8.21
CA HIS A 424 -13.40 15.46 8.77
C HIS A 424 -12.86 15.94 10.14
N ASP A 425 -12.12 15.10 10.83
CA ASP A 425 -11.44 15.44 12.08
C ASP A 425 -10.07 16.07 11.79
N LEU A 426 -10.09 17.24 11.15
CA LEU A 426 -8.92 17.99 10.80
C LEU A 426 -8.44 18.84 12.01
N PHE A 427 -7.13 19.03 12.12
CA PHE A 427 -6.52 19.98 13.02
C PHE A 427 -5.82 21.11 12.23
N PRO A 428 -5.62 22.29 12.83
CA PRO A 428 -4.98 23.38 12.11
C PRO A 428 -3.51 23.06 11.84
N VAL A 429 -3.12 23.15 10.56
CA VAL A 429 -1.72 23.16 10.12
C VAL A 429 -1.47 24.44 9.36
N ASP A 430 -0.50 25.20 9.79
CA ASP A 430 -0.16 26.47 9.14
C ASP A 430 0.42 26.23 7.73
N PRO A 431 0.09 27.11 6.77
CA PRO A 431 0.75 27.07 5.47
C PRO A 431 2.28 27.22 5.63
N PRO A 432 3.08 26.60 4.74
CA PRO A 432 4.52 26.73 4.80
C PRO A 432 4.97 28.20 4.85
N THR A 433 5.91 28.50 5.70
CA THR A 433 6.43 29.88 5.90
C THR A 433 7.04 30.47 4.64
N ARG A 434 7.58 29.63 3.75
CA ARG A 434 8.01 30.02 2.41
C ARG A 434 6.94 29.62 1.39
N THR A 435 6.27 30.61 0.84
CA THR A 435 5.30 30.43 -0.25
C THR A 435 6.00 30.09 -1.57
N VAL A 436 6.24 28.83 -1.78
CA VAL A 436 6.40 28.29 -3.14
C VAL A 436 4.98 28.05 -3.67
N ASN A 437 4.76 28.27 -4.96
CA ASN A 437 3.44 28.17 -5.62
C ASN A 437 2.93 26.71 -5.64
N VAL A 438 2.86 26.09 -4.44
CA VAL A 438 2.41 24.71 -4.25
C VAL A 438 0.91 24.74 -4.07
N ARG A 439 0.21 23.99 -4.89
CA ARG A 439 -1.24 23.91 -4.85
C ARG A 439 -1.67 22.57 -4.26
N PRO A 440 -2.43 22.59 -3.17
CA PRO A 440 -3.09 21.37 -2.69
C PRO A 440 -3.93 20.70 -3.78
N ALA A 441 -4.12 19.41 -3.64
CA ALA A 441 -4.95 18.62 -4.55
C ALA A 441 -6.35 19.24 -4.70
N LYS A 442 -6.89 19.22 -5.92
CA LYS A 442 -8.18 19.87 -6.23
C LYS A 442 -9.37 19.02 -5.83
N ASP A 443 -9.20 17.73 -5.92
CA ASP A 443 -10.25 16.72 -5.74
C ASP A 443 -9.68 15.44 -5.11
N GLU A 444 -10.56 14.50 -4.79
CA GLU A 444 -10.25 13.24 -4.14
C GLU A 444 -9.24 12.41 -4.96
N SER A 445 -9.39 12.31 -6.28
CA SER A 445 -8.52 11.50 -7.12
C SER A 445 -7.09 12.05 -7.10
N SER A 446 -6.92 13.35 -7.33
CA SER A 446 -5.60 13.99 -7.30
C SER A 446 -4.96 13.98 -5.91
N ALA A 447 -5.77 13.96 -4.84
CA ALA A 447 -5.26 13.81 -3.47
C ALA A 447 -4.75 12.40 -3.21
N MET A 448 -5.49 11.38 -3.65
CA MET A 448 -5.07 9.99 -3.55
C MET A 448 -3.81 9.72 -4.35
N ASP A 449 -3.74 10.18 -5.61
CA ASP A 449 -2.58 10.01 -6.47
C ASP A 449 -1.33 10.66 -5.82
N TRP A 450 -1.46 11.89 -5.27
CA TRP A 450 -0.36 12.56 -4.60
C TRP A 450 0.09 11.82 -3.32
N LEU A 451 -0.86 11.33 -2.51
CA LEU A 451 -0.53 10.55 -1.30
C LEU A 451 0.14 9.22 -1.65
N ASP A 452 -0.28 8.56 -2.74
CA ASP A 452 0.35 7.34 -3.23
C ASP A 452 1.79 7.60 -3.68
N ASP A 453 2.01 8.64 -4.48
CA ASP A 453 3.31 9.01 -5.01
C ASP A 453 4.29 9.46 -3.91
N GLU A 454 3.80 10.17 -2.88
CA GLU A 454 4.63 10.73 -1.80
C GLU A 454 4.69 9.85 -0.54
N LEU A 455 3.98 8.74 -0.47
CA LEU A 455 3.90 7.92 0.75
C LEU A 455 5.28 7.57 1.34
N GLY A 456 6.21 7.18 0.48
CA GLY A 456 7.56 6.82 0.91
C GLY A 456 8.31 8.00 1.56
N ASN A 457 8.13 9.20 1.05
CA ASN A 457 8.72 10.42 1.57
C ASN A 457 8.02 10.87 2.87
N LEU A 458 6.69 10.82 2.89
CA LEU A 458 5.87 11.18 4.05
C LEU A 458 6.20 10.29 5.26
N LEU A 459 6.32 8.98 5.05
CA LEU A 459 6.72 8.06 6.10
C LEU A 459 8.14 8.33 6.60
N ALA A 460 9.09 8.57 5.68
CA ALA A 460 10.47 8.91 6.05
C ALA A 460 10.52 10.20 6.88
N CYS A 461 9.77 11.22 6.50
CA CYS A 461 9.67 12.47 7.25
C CYS A 461 9.01 12.27 8.62
N ALA A 462 7.94 11.48 8.71
CA ALA A 462 7.28 11.17 9.98
C ALA A 462 8.20 10.42 10.95
N TYR A 463 8.92 9.41 10.47
CA TYR A 463 9.90 8.68 11.29
C TYR A 463 11.07 9.57 11.72
N TYR A 464 11.59 10.38 10.80
CA TYR A 464 12.69 11.30 11.08
C TYR A 464 12.28 12.35 12.12
N ALA A 465 11.12 12.99 11.96
CA ALA A 465 10.60 13.96 12.90
C ALA A 465 10.42 13.38 14.31
N ASN A 466 10.00 12.13 14.43
CA ASN A 466 9.90 11.45 15.71
C ASN A 466 11.27 11.07 16.29
N HIS A 467 12.21 10.60 15.48
CA HIS A 467 13.55 10.27 15.93
C HIS A 467 14.28 11.48 16.52
N GLU A 468 14.17 12.64 15.86
CA GLU A 468 14.78 13.90 16.29
C GLU A 468 13.87 14.71 17.24
N ALA A 469 12.69 14.16 17.59
CA ALA A 469 11.69 14.80 18.44
C ALA A 469 11.32 16.22 17.99
N LEU A 470 11.12 16.41 16.67
CA LEU A 470 10.80 17.70 16.05
C LEU A 470 9.29 18.00 16.15
N LEU A 471 8.88 18.69 17.21
CA LEU A 471 7.49 19.16 17.36
C LEU A 471 7.25 20.44 16.53
N PRO A 472 6.01 20.59 15.97
CA PRO A 472 4.85 19.67 16.09
C PRO A 472 4.84 18.52 15.08
N PHE A 473 5.78 18.43 14.14
CA PHE A 473 5.76 17.49 12.99
C PHE A 473 5.76 16.02 13.42
N ALA A 474 6.40 15.70 14.55
CA ALA A 474 6.46 14.35 15.11
C ALA A 474 5.07 13.75 15.38
N TRP A 475 4.04 14.56 15.63
CA TRP A 475 2.67 14.07 15.75
C TRP A 475 1.76 14.46 14.58
N GLN A 476 1.98 15.62 13.96
CA GLN A 476 1.14 16.09 12.85
C GLN A 476 1.16 15.14 11.66
N LEU A 477 2.35 14.73 11.20
CA LEU A 477 2.49 13.83 10.06
C LEU A 477 1.86 12.46 10.32
N PRO A 478 2.13 11.74 11.44
CA PRO A 478 1.40 10.52 11.78
C PRO A 478 -0.12 10.69 11.85
N ALA A 479 -0.59 11.75 12.50
CA ALA A 479 -2.03 11.99 12.66
C ALA A 479 -2.73 12.24 11.31
N SER A 480 -2.14 13.07 10.42
CA SER A 480 -2.68 13.37 9.10
C SER A 480 -2.67 12.15 8.18
N LEU A 481 -1.62 11.31 8.26
CA LEU A 481 -1.51 10.09 7.43
C LEU A 481 -2.47 9.00 7.85
N THR A 482 -2.95 8.98 9.09
CA THR A 482 -3.76 7.87 9.63
C THR A 482 -4.98 7.56 8.79
N TYR A 483 -5.69 8.57 8.29
CA TYR A 483 -6.90 8.37 7.48
C TYR A 483 -6.56 7.72 6.13
N TYR A 484 -5.55 8.23 5.44
CA TYR A 484 -5.09 7.66 4.17
C TYR A 484 -4.60 6.22 4.35
N LEU A 485 -3.76 5.95 5.36
CA LEU A 485 -3.28 4.60 5.66
C LEU A 485 -4.44 3.63 5.96
N ARG A 486 -5.48 4.11 6.65
CA ARG A 486 -6.70 3.34 6.87
C ARG A 486 -7.43 3.03 5.56
N VAL A 487 -7.59 4.02 4.68
CA VAL A 487 -8.23 3.83 3.36
C VAL A 487 -7.44 2.85 2.49
N ARG A 488 -6.12 2.81 2.68
CA ARG A 488 -5.21 1.84 2.02
C ARG A 488 -5.08 0.52 2.76
N GLY A 489 -5.81 0.30 3.87
CA GLY A 489 -5.73 -0.94 4.67
C GLY A 489 -4.41 -1.15 5.42
N LEU A 490 -3.56 -0.11 5.52
CA LEU A 490 -2.27 -0.15 6.19
C LEU A 490 -2.41 0.13 7.70
N LEU A 491 -3.36 -0.59 8.35
CA LEU A 491 -3.74 -0.32 9.75
C LEU A 491 -2.60 -0.54 10.73
N THR A 492 -1.77 -1.56 10.54
CA THR A 492 -0.60 -1.83 11.39
C THR A 492 0.43 -0.70 11.29
N GLN A 493 0.66 -0.18 10.07
CA GLN A 493 1.59 0.92 9.86
C GLN A 493 1.06 2.22 10.48
N ALA A 494 -0.24 2.48 10.35
CA ALA A 494 -0.89 3.60 11.02
C ALA A 494 -0.76 3.50 12.55
N ALA A 495 -0.99 2.32 13.13
CA ALA A 495 -0.82 2.09 14.57
C ALA A 495 0.63 2.33 15.01
N SER A 496 1.61 1.77 14.30
CA SER A 496 3.04 1.95 14.61
C SER A 496 3.48 3.42 14.56
N LEU A 497 2.98 4.20 13.61
CA LEU A 497 3.26 5.63 13.53
C LEU A 497 2.67 6.42 14.70
N LEU A 498 1.43 6.10 15.09
CA LEU A 498 0.78 6.76 16.23
C LEU A 498 1.45 6.36 17.55
N ASP A 499 1.88 5.11 17.71
CA ASP A 499 2.59 4.64 18.90
C ASP A 499 3.94 5.38 19.06
N ILE A 500 4.69 5.55 17.97
CA ILE A 500 5.95 6.33 18.00
C ILE A 500 5.67 7.80 18.33
N ALA A 501 4.62 8.39 17.77
CA ALA A 501 4.24 9.77 18.09
C ALA A 501 3.86 9.92 19.57
N LEU A 502 3.14 8.97 20.18
CA LEU A 502 2.83 8.98 21.61
C LEU A 502 4.10 8.87 22.46
N GLN A 503 5.05 8.00 22.11
CA GLN A 503 6.34 7.91 22.80
C GLN A 503 7.12 9.22 22.75
N THR A 504 7.12 9.92 21.61
CA THR A 504 7.76 11.23 21.50
C THR A 504 7.09 12.25 22.41
N LEU A 505 5.75 12.24 22.47
CA LEU A 505 4.96 13.16 23.30
C LEU A 505 5.09 12.86 24.80
N GLU A 506 5.42 11.64 25.22
CA GLU A 506 5.78 11.33 26.61
C GLU A 506 7.07 12.04 27.05
N HIS A 507 8.02 12.24 26.14
CA HIS A 507 9.30 12.89 26.41
C HIS A 507 9.26 14.41 26.19
N GLN A 508 8.48 14.85 25.22
CA GLN A 508 8.25 16.27 24.92
C GLN A 508 6.74 16.55 24.91
N PRO A 509 6.16 16.94 26.05
CA PRO A 509 4.71 17.09 26.19
C PRO A 509 4.13 18.19 25.30
N ASP A 510 3.16 17.81 24.47
CA ASP A 510 2.25 18.67 23.73
C ASP A 510 0.84 18.12 23.93
N SER A 511 0.07 18.72 24.84
CA SER A 511 -1.25 18.21 25.23
C SER A 511 -2.24 18.19 24.05
N PHE A 512 -2.14 19.10 23.09
CA PHE A 512 -2.99 19.10 21.90
C PHE A 512 -2.60 17.98 20.95
N GLY A 513 -1.31 17.77 20.74
CA GLY A 513 -0.78 16.65 19.99
C GLY A 513 -1.16 15.31 20.61
N GLU A 514 -0.99 15.16 21.95
CA GLU A 514 -1.39 13.95 22.69
C GLU A 514 -2.88 13.66 22.50
N ALA A 515 -3.76 14.64 22.70
CA ALA A 515 -5.19 14.48 22.53
C ALA A 515 -5.56 14.04 21.10
N THR A 516 -4.91 14.64 20.10
CA THR A 516 -5.15 14.34 18.69
C THR A 516 -4.68 12.91 18.33
N VAL A 517 -3.47 12.54 18.74
CA VAL A 517 -2.91 11.21 18.46
C VAL A 517 -3.71 10.11 19.16
N LEU A 518 -4.07 10.30 20.44
CA LEU A 518 -4.89 9.37 21.21
C LEU A 518 -6.27 9.15 20.56
N ARG A 519 -6.89 10.19 20.03
CA ARG A 519 -8.18 10.10 19.33
C ARG A 519 -8.06 9.25 18.07
N ARG A 520 -7.00 9.45 17.28
CA ARG A 520 -6.70 8.64 16.08
C ARG A 520 -6.41 7.19 16.45
N ALA A 521 -5.59 6.99 17.48
CA ALA A 521 -5.25 5.65 17.97
C ALA A 521 -6.48 4.91 18.50
N GLY A 522 -7.37 5.60 19.24
CA GLY A 522 -8.66 5.05 19.70
C GLY A 522 -9.57 4.62 18.55
N GLN A 523 -9.69 5.45 17.51
CA GLN A 523 -10.43 5.11 16.30
C GLN A 523 -9.87 3.86 15.62
N LEU A 524 -8.54 3.77 15.50
CA LEU A 524 -7.87 2.64 14.90
C LEU A 524 -8.04 1.37 15.74
N ALA A 525 -7.88 1.47 17.07
CA ALA A 525 -8.11 0.36 18.01
C ALA A 525 -9.54 -0.19 17.92
N ARG A 526 -10.54 0.68 17.72
CA ARG A 526 -11.93 0.26 17.48
C ARG A 526 -12.07 -0.57 16.21
N LEU A 527 -11.44 -0.13 15.12
CA LEU A 527 -11.46 -0.85 13.82
C LEU A 527 -10.77 -2.21 13.92
N GLN A 528 -9.75 -2.32 14.75
CA GLN A 528 -9.04 -3.57 15.05
C GLN A 528 -9.74 -4.43 16.11
N GLY A 529 -10.91 -4.02 16.65
CA GLY A 529 -11.65 -4.74 17.67
C GLY A 529 -11.07 -4.64 19.09
N ARG A 530 -9.98 -3.88 19.31
CA ARG A 530 -9.34 -3.69 20.63
C ARG A 530 -10.12 -2.67 21.48
N LEU A 531 -11.35 -3.06 21.87
CA LEU A 531 -12.33 -2.14 22.47
C LEU A 531 -11.91 -1.53 23.82
N GLY A 532 -11.14 -2.27 24.63
CA GLY A 532 -10.61 -1.79 25.90
C GLY A 532 -9.57 -0.66 25.71
N ILE A 533 -8.65 -0.83 24.75
CA ILE A 533 -7.65 0.18 24.38
C ILE A 533 -8.35 1.40 23.76
N CYS A 534 -9.31 1.17 22.88
CA CYS A 534 -10.12 2.24 22.29
C CYS A 534 -10.74 3.13 23.38
N ARG A 535 -11.38 2.53 24.39
CA ARG A 535 -12.01 3.25 25.50
C ARG A 535 -11.00 4.11 26.23
N SER A 536 -9.90 3.53 26.72
CA SER A 536 -8.90 4.27 27.53
C SER A 536 -8.26 5.41 26.75
N GLN A 537 -7.95 5.22 25.47
CA GLN A 537 -7.38 6.27 24.62
C GLN A 537 -8.36 7.41 24.37
N LEU A 538 -9.64 7.11 24.08
CA LEU A 538 -10.66 8.13 23.84
C LEU A 538 -11.03 8.89 25.11
N GLU A 539 -11.12 8.23 26.27
CA GLU A 539 -11.38 8.90 27.58
C GLU A 539 -10.22 9.85 27.94
N ARG A 540 -8.96 9.43 27.73
CA ARG A 540 -7.82 10.30 27.95
C ARG A 540 -7.80 11.48 26.98
N SER A 541 -8.07 11.24 25.68
CA SER A 541 -8.17 12.32 24.68
C SER A 541 -9.29 13.31 25.03
N MET A 542 -10.43 12.78 25.52
CA MET A 542 -11.57 13.61 25.95
C MET A 542 -11.19 14.51 27.10
N GLN A 543 -10.53 13.97 28.13
CA GLN A 543 -10.05 14.75 29.29
C GLN A 543 -9.11 15.88 28.84
N LEU A 544 -8.12 15.59 27.98
CA LEU A 544 -7.19 16.59 27.46
C LEU A 544 -7.93 17.66 26.63
N SER A 545 -8.91 17.25 25.81
CA SER A 545 -9.69 18.19 25.02
C SER A 545 -10.54 19.12 25.88
N GLU A 546 -11.07 18.63 27.03
CA GLU A 546 -11.78 19.45 28.02
C GLU A 546 -10.80 20.47 28.68
N GLU A 547 -9.64 20.02 29.13
CA GLU A 547 -8.61 20.86 29.74
C GLU A 547 -8.10 21.99 28.81
N LEU A 548 -7.97 21.65 27.49
CA LEU A 548 -7.53 22.58 26.46
C LEU A 548 -8.64 23.52 25.93
N GLY A 549 -9.90 23.19 26.21
CA GLY A 549 -11.04 23.86 25.57
C GLY A 549 -11.20 23.48 24.08
N ASP A 550 -10.60 22.36 23.63
CA ASP A 550 -10.76 21.87 22.25
C ASP A 550 -12.14 21.24 22.06
N ARG A 551 -13.13 22.10 21.83
CA ARG A 551 -14.52 21.69 21.64
C ARG A 551 -14.70 20.78 20.42
N LYS A 552 -13.90 20.96 19.36
CA LYS A 552 -13.97 20.13 18.17
C LYS A 552 -13.47 18.72 18.43
N GLY A 553 -12.31 18.59 19.10
CA GLY A 553 -11.78 17.30 19.55
C GLY A 553 -12.73 16.59 20.51
N LEU A 554 -13.32 17.32 21.46
CA LEU A 554 -14.31 16.78 22.39
C LEU A 554 -15.53 16.19 21.67
N ALA A 555 -16.06 16.87 20.65
CA ALA A 555 -17.17 16.37 19.84
C ALA A 555 -16.81 15.05 19.11
N TRP A 556 -15.59 14.95 18.60
CA TRP A 556 -15.11 13.73 17.95
C TRP A 556 -14.86 12.60 18.96
N CYS A 557 -14.37 12.87 20.16
CA CYS A 557 -14.27 11.86 21.22
C CYS A 557 -15.65 11.29 21.56
N HIS A 558 -16.64 12.16 21.73
CA HIS A 558 -18.01 11.72 21.97
C HIS A 558 -18.56 10.88 20.82
N HIS A 559 -18.30 11.26 19.57
CA HIS A 559 -18.72 10.51 18.40
C HIS A 559 -18.11 9.10 18.36
N GLU A 560 -16.80 8.95 18.59
CA GLU A 560 -16.12 7.65 18.60
C GLU A 560 -16.50 6.78 19.80
N LEU A 561 -16.72 7.37 20.99
CA LEU A 561 -17.25 6.66 22.14
C LEU A 561 -18.65 6.11 21.89
N ALA A 562 -19.50 6.86 21.19
CA ALA A 562 -20.82 6.37 20.79
C ALA A 562 -20.72 5.13 19.88
N HIS A 563 -19.77 5.11 18.96
CA HIS A 563 -19.50 3.92 18.15
C HIS A 563 -19.07 2.72 19.00
N LEU A 564 -18.22 2.95 20.01
CA LEU A 564 -17.79 1.92 20.95
C LEU A 564 -18.97 1.36 21.75
N TYR A 565 -19.83 2.24 22.31
CA TYR A 565 -21.01 1.80 23.07
C TYR A 565 -22.00 1.04 22.20
N ARG A 566 -22.21 1.45 20.95
CA ARG A 566 -23.05 0.70 20.00
C ARG A 566 -22.51 -0.69 19.70
N LEU A 567 -21.18 -0.87 19.62
CA LEU A 567 -20.56 -2.19 19.45
C LEU A 567 -20.70 -3.08 20.69
N ASN A 568 -20.82 -2.46 21.87
CA ASN A 568 -21.06 -3.14 23.15
C ASN A 568 -22.57 -3.34 23.47
N ASP A 569 -23.46 -3.09 22.49
CA ASP A 569 -24.91 -3.20 22.63
C ASP A 569 -25.51 -2.31 23.73
N ASP A 570 -24.93 -1.12 23.92
CA ASP A 570 -25.43 -0.06 24.81
C ASP A 570 -25.94 1.15 24.02
N PRO A 571 -27.16 1.09 23.48
CA PRO A 571 -27.72 2.17 22.69
C PRO A 571 -28.05 3.43 23.51
N ILE A 572 -28.21 3.31 24.84
CA ILE A 572 -28.52 4.44 25.71
C ILE A 572 -27.30 5.33 25.86
N ALA A 573 -26.15 4.76 26.20
CA ALA A 573 -24.89 5.49 26.28
C ALA A 573 -24.48 6.03 24.89
N ALA A 574 -24.68 5.26 23.81
CA ALA A 574 -24.41 5.71 22.47
C ALA A 574 -25.23 6.96 22.10
N LYS A 575 -26.55 7.00 22.41
CA LYS A 575 -27.44 8.14 22.19
C LYS A 575 -26.97 9.37 23.00
N ASP A 576 -26.60 9.20 24.27
CA ASP A 576 -26.12 10.31 25.12
C ASP A 576 -24.87 10.96 24.53
N HIS A 577 -23.87 10.16 24.17
CA HIS A 577 -22.64 10.66 23.56
C HIS A 577 -22.90 11.37 22.21
N LEU A 578 -23.74 10.80 21.34
CA LEU A 578 -24.07 11.45 20.06
C LEU A 578 -24.84 12.75 20.24
N THR A 579 -25.71 12.83 21.25
CA THR A 579 -26.43 14.07 21.59
C THR A 579 -25.45 15.16 21.99
N LYS A 580 -24.48 14.87 22.86
CA LYS A 580 -23.41 15.80 23.26
C LYS A 580 -22.57 16.22 22.07
N ALA A 581 -22.17 15.27 21.20
CA ALA A 581 -21.44 15.57 19.97
C ALA A 581 -22.24 16.51 19.05
N LEU A 582 -23.55 16.28 18.91
CA LEU A 582 -24.42 17.10 18.09
C LEU A 582 -24.56 18.53 18.64
N GLU A 583 -24.75 18.68 19.94
CA GLU A 583 -24.84 20.00 20.62
C GLU A 583 -23.55 20.80 20.40
N ILE A 584 -22.38 20.19 20.65
CA ILE A 584 -21.09 20.86 20.46
C ILE A 584 -20.90 21.26 18.99
N ASN A 585 -21.19 20.36 18.03
CA ASN A 585 -21.03 20.67 16.62
C ASN A 585 -22.01 21.75 16.13
N ARG A 586 -23.23 21.83 16.68
CA ARG A 586 -24.18 22.92 16.41
C ARG A 586 -23.65 24.27 16.90
N ASP A 587 -23.14 24.33 18.11
CA ASP A 587 -22.53 25.53 18.68
C ASP A 587 -21.33 26.03 17.85
N LEU A 588 -20.53 25.07 17.31
CA LEU A 588 -19.38 25.36 16.46
C LEU A 588 -19.77 25.69 15.00
N GLY A 589 -21.01 25.48 14.59
CA GLY A 589 -21.41 25.56 13.19
C GLY A 589 -20.74 24.51 12.30
N ASN A 590 -20.23 23.40 12.87
CA ASN A 590 -19.52 22.34 12.16
C ASN A 590 -20.52 21.42 11.42
N ARG A 591 -20.82 21.76 10.18
CA ARG A 591 -21.81 21.04 9.37
C ARG A 591 -21.47 19.57 9.17
N ALA A 592 -20.21 19.23 8.93
CA ALA A 592 -19.78 17.82 8.76
C ALA A 592 -20.01 17.02 10.05
N GLY A 593 -19.64 17.55 11.21
CA GLY A 593 -19.88 16.94 12.52
C GLY A 593 -21.38 16.80 12.85
N ILE A 594 -22.19 17.80 12.49
CA ILE A 594 -23.67 17.73 12.64
C ILE A 594 -24.22 16.58 11.80
N THR A 595 -23.86 16.53 10.52
CA THR A 595 -24.33 15.48 9.59
C THR A 595 -23.94 14.08 10.07
N ALA A 596 -22.71 13.91 10.54
CA ALA A 596 -22.24 12.63 11.10
C ALA A 596 -23.04 12.25 12.36
N ALA A 597 -23.18 13.16 13.34
CA ALA A 597 -23.90 12.90 14.58
C ALA A 597 -25.39 12.58 14.34
N GLU A 598 -26.05 13.31 13.45
CA GLU A 598 -27.45 13.07 13.08
C GLU A 598 -27.64 11.72 12.36
N THR A 599 -26.71 11.34 11.46
CA THR A 599 -26.73 10.04 10.80
C THR A 599 -26.65 8.89 11.79
N TYR A 600 -25.72 8.98 12.76
CA TYR A 600 -25.57 7.91 13.75
C TYR A 600 -26.61 7.92 14.86
N LEU A 601 -27.18 9.08 15.23
CA LEU A 601 -28.38 9.15 16.08
C LEU A 601 -29.54 8.44 15.40
N GLY A 602 -29.77 8.69 14.11
CA GLY A 602 -30.76 7.98 13.34
C GLY A 602 -30.55 6.46 13.35
N THR A 603 -29.29 6.00 13.25
CA THR A 603 -28.94 4.56 13.31
C THR A 603 -29.26 3.95 14.68
N VAL A 604 -28.86 4.62 15.77
CA VAL A 604 -29.13 4.16 17.15
C VAL A 604 -30.64 4.13 17.44
N LEU A 605 -31.37 5.15 17.00
CA LEU A 605 -32.83 5.21 17.17
C LEU A 605 -33.55 4.15 16.33
N THR A 606 -33.03 3.81 15.15
CA THR A 606 -33.57 2.70 14.33
C THR A 606 -33.43 1.38 15.06
N SER A 607 -32.27 1.08 15.66
CA SER A 607 -32.03 -0.17 16.38
C SER A 607 -32.89 -0.30 17.66
N THR A 608 -33.35 0.83 18.23
CA THR A 608 -34.24 0.85 19.40
C THR A 608 -35.74 0.96 19.02
N GLY A 609 -36.10 0.90 17.74
CA GLY A 609 -37.48 0.95 17.26
C GLY A 609 -38.11 2.34 17.21
N ASN A 610 -37.36 3.41 17.52
CA ASN A 610 -37.84 4.80 17.49
C ASN A 610 -37.83 5.39 16.05
N TYR A 611 -38.50 4.74 15.12
CA TYR A 611 -38.45 5.04 13.69
C TYR A 611 -38.85 6.49 13.32
N THR A 612 -39.76 7.11 14.04
CA THR A 612 -40.21 8.49 13.74
C THR A 612 -39.10 9.49 14.03
N GLU A 613 -38.43 9.38 15.17
CA GLU A 613 -37.32 10.26 15.57
C GLU A 613 -36.08 9.97 14.69
N ALA A 614 -35.78 8.72 14.42
CA ALA A 614 -34.73 8.28 13.54
C ALA A 614 -34.82 8.89 12.14
N ARG A 615 -36.04 8.82 11.53
CA ARG A 615 -36.34 9.39 10.20
C ARG A 615 -36.06 10.88 10.16
N LYS A 616 -36.44 11.63 11.20
CA LYS A 616 -36.18 13.07 11.27
C LYS A 616 -34.67 13.37 11.20
N TYR A 617 -33.84 12.74 12.03
CA TYR A 617 -32.40 12.96 12.04
C TYR A 617 -31.75 12.55 10.70
N LEU A 618 -32.14 11.43 10.13
CA LEU A 618 -31.59 10.96 8.84
C LEU A 618 -31.98 11.87 7.66
N LEU A 619 -33.19 12.44 7.67
CA LEU A 619 -33.60 13.42 6.64
C LEU A 619 -32.85 14.74 6.81
N ASP A 620 -32.64 15.21 8.05
CA ASP A 620 -31.83 16.41 8.32
C ASP A 620 -30.38 16.20 7.86
N ALA A 621 -29.77 15.05 8.15
CA ALA A 621 -28.44 14.69 7.66
C ALA A 621 -28.39 14.65 6.12
N LEU A 622 -29.40 14.08 5.47
CA LEU A 622 -29.49 14.06 4.00
C LEU A 622 -29.60 15.46 3.40
N ARG A 623 -30.39 16.34 4.02
CA ARG A 623 -30.50 17.74 3.60
C ARG A 623 -29.15 18.46 3.72
N LEU A 624 -28.49 18.36 4.87
CA LEU A 624 -27.20 19.00 5.11
C LEU A 624 -26.11 18.49 4.14
N SER A 625 -26.08 17.20 3.86
CA SER A 625 -25.13 16.60 2.91
C SER A 625 -25.38 17.06 1.46
N ASN A 626 -26.63 17.31 1.08
CA ASN A 626 -26.97 17.91 -0.22
C ASN A 626 -26.50 19.37 -0.31
N GLU A 627 -26.67 20.16 0.77
CA GLU A 627 -26.23 21.55 0.84
C GLU A 627 -24.71 21.71 0.80
N SER A 628 -23.98 20.77 1.41
CA SER A 628 -22.50 20.76 1.42
C SER A 628 -21.88 20.08 0.19
N ALA A 629 -22.68 19.49 -0.68
CA ALA A 629 -22.26 18.64 -1.80
C ALA A 629 -21.36 17.45 -1.38
N ASP A 630 -21.46 17.02 -0.12
CA ASP A 630 -20.74 15.88 0.42
C ASP A 630 -21.39 14.57 -0.03
N ARG A 631 -20.83 13.99 -1.09
CA ARG A 631 -21.35 12.76 -1.69
C ARG A 631 -21.28 11.57 -0.75
N ARG A 632 -20.23 11.48 0.10
CA ARG A 632 -20.05 10.35 1.05
C ARG A 632 -21.06 10.41 2.17
N ALA A 633 -21.23 11.59 2.81
CA ALA A 633 -22.24 11.79 3.83
C ALA A 633 -23.66 11.58 3.27
N LYS A 634 -23.93 12.01 2.03
CA LYS A 634 -25.19 11.75 1.35
C LYS A 634 -25.46 10.26 1.16
N ALA A 635 -24.47 9.49 0.70
CA ALA A 635 -24.61 8.05 0.54
C ALA A 635 -24.86 7.34 1.87
N ALA A 636 -24.14 7.74 2.94
CA ALA A 636 -24.35 7.20 4.28
C ALA A 636 -25.76 7.50 4.81
N ALA A 637 -26.25 8.73 4.68
CA ALA A 637 -27.60 9.10 5.10
C ALA A 637 -28.68 8.31 4.33
N LEU A 638 -28.53 8.16 3.01
CA LEU A 638 -29.43 7.34 2.18
C LEU A 638 -29.41 5.87 2.57
N TYR A 639 -28.22 5.31 2.81
CA TYR A 639 -28.07 3.93 3.26
C TYR A 639 -28.79 3.67 4.58
N HIS A 640 -28.60 4.54 5.59
CA HIS A 640 -29.26 4.41 6.89
C HIS A 640 -30.77 4.69 6.82
N LEU A 641 -31.22 5.58 5.93
CA LEU A 641 -32.64 5.75 5.64
C LEU A 641 -33.21 4.46 5.06
N GLY A 642 -32.54 3.85 4.08
CA GLY A 642 -32.98 2.58 3.51
C GLY A 642 -33.05 1.45 4.55
N ALA A 643 -32.08 1.38 5.47
CA ALA A 643 -32.13 0.43 6.57
C ALA A 643 -33.33 0.69 7.52
N LEU A 644 -33.58 1.95 7.86
CA LEU A 644 -34.73 2.35 8.66
C LEU A 644 -36.08 2.00 7.97
N GLU A 645 -36.18 2.27 6.68
CA GLU A 645 -37.40 1.98 5.91
C GLU A 645 -37.67 0.49 5.79
N ARG A 646 -36.60 -0.32 5.63
CA ARG A 646 -36.67 -1.78 5.73
C ARG A 646 -37.20 -2.24 7.09
N ASP A 647 -36.61 -1.73 8.20
CA ASP A 647 -36.99 -2.15 9.55
C ASP A 647 -38.40 -1.65 9.96
N SER A 648 -38.89 -0.56 9.33
CA SER A 648 -40.27 -0.07 9.48
C SER A 648 -41.25 -0.75 8.53
N GLY A 649 -40.83 -1.64 7.63
CA GLY A 649 -41.69 -2.41 6.72
C GLY A 649 -41.98 -1.75 5.38
N ASP A 650 -41.40 -0.58 5.07
CA ASP A 650 -41.53 0.07 3.76
C ASP A 650 -40.44 -0.38 2.81
N TYR A 651 -40.59 -1.59 2.28
CA TYR A 651 -39.56 -2.23 1.44
C TYR A 651 -39.36 -1.53 0.10
N ALA A 652 -40.38 -0.84 -0.42
CA ALA A 652 -40.30 -0.10 -1.67
C ALA A 652 -39.41 1.15 -1.53
N ALA A 653 -39.64 1.93 -0.48
CA ALA A 653 -38.80 3.09 -0.15
C ALA A 653 -37.38 2.66 0.24
N ALA A 654 -37.24 1.57 1.02
CA ALA A 654 -35.93 1.01 1.39
C ALA A 654 -35.08 0.70 0.15
N ARG A 655 -35.63 -0.01 -0.83
CA ARG A 655 -34.94 -0.32 -2.09
C ARG A 655 -34.49 0.95 -2.81
N GLU A 656 -35.41 1.93 -2.99
CA GLU A 656 -35.08 3.17 -3.68
C GLU A 656 -33.89 3.90 -3.02
N ARG A 657 -33.89 4.00 -1.68
CA ARG A 657 -32.81 4.66 -0.95
C ARG A 657 -31.49 3.92 -1.07
N LEU A 658 -31.52 2.59 -0.96
CA LEU A 658 -30.33 1.76 -1.07
C LEU A 658 -29.73 1.78 -2.48
N ASP A 659 -30.55 1.79 -3.54
CA ASP A 659 -30.09 1.92 -4.92
C ASP A 659 -29.45 3.28 -5.18
N GLN A 660 -30.03 4.37 -4.62
CA GLN A 660 -29.42 5.70 -4.66
C GLN A 660 -28.08 5.74 -3.94
N ALA A 661 -27.98 5.14 -2.76
CA ALA A 661 -26.72 5.03 -1.99
C ALA A 661 -25.67 4.24 -2.77
N LEU A 662 -26.06 3.09 -3.32
CA LEU A 662 -25.19 2.22 -4.13
C LEU A 662 -24.60 2.97 -5.33
N THR A 663 -25.43 3.70 -6.05
CA THR A 663 -25.00 4.53 -7.20
C THR A 663 -23.96 5.57 -6.81
N ILE A 664 -24.11 6.19 -5.63
CA ILE A 664 -23.14 7.18 -5.15
C ILE A 664 -21.85 6.48 -4.70
N TYR A 665 -21.94 5.36 -3.95
CA TYR A 665 -20.77 4.60 -3.52
C TYR A 665 -19.97 4.04 -4.69
N ASP A 666 -20.65 3.64 -5.78
CA ASP A 666 -19.97 3.25 -7.02
C ASP A 666 -19.19 4.43 -7.62
N GLY A 667 -19.81 5.59 -7.71
CA GLY A 667 -19.19 6.80 -8.24
C GLY A 667 -18.02 7.34 -7.41
N VAL A 668 -17.94 7.04 -6.11
CA VAL A 668 -16.83 7.40 -5.22
C VAL A 668 -15.91 6.21 -4.91
N ARG A 669 -16.10 5.09 -5.61
CA ARG A 669 -15.31 3.84 -5.47
C ARG A 669 -15.24 3.30 -4.03
N ASN A 670 -16.27 3.54 -3.24
CA ASN A 670 -16.35 2.99 -1.87
C ASN A 670 -16.90 1.56 -1.91
N ARG A 671 -16.01 0.58 -2.06
CA ARG A 671 -16.39 -0.84 -2.19
C ARG A 671 -17.07 -1.40 -0.95
N GLN A 672 -16.65 -0.99 0.25
CA GLN A 672 -17.32 -1.39 1.49
C GLN A 672 -18.77 -0.92 1.52
N GLY A 673 -19.02 0.36 1.22
CA GLY A 673 -20.39 0.90 1.14
C GLY A 673 -21.26 0.22 0.08
N GLN A 674 -20.67 -0.19 -1.06
CA GLN A 674 -21.36 -1.00 -2.08
C GLN A 674 -21.80 -2.35 -1.50
N ALA A 675 -20.88 -3.08 -0.83
CA ALA A 675 -21.20 -4.37 -0.22
C ALA A 675 -22.26 -4.27 0.88
N GLU A 676 -22.20 -3.22 1.71
CA GLU A 676 -23.21 -2.92 2.72
C GLU A 676 -24.58 -2.65 2.10
N CYS A 677 -24.64 -1.89 0.99
CA CYS A 677 -25.89 -1.69 0.23
C CYS A 677 -26.43 -3.00 -0.33
N HIS A 678 -25.58 -3.82 -0.95
CA HIS A 678 -25.99 -5.13 -1.46
C HIS A 678 -26.51 -6.04 -0.34
N LEU A 679 -25.86 -6.09 0.82
CA LEU A 679 -26.34 -6.87 1.96
C LEU A 679 -27.72 -6.41 2.44
N ASN A 680 -27.96 -5.08 2.50
CA ASN A 680 -29.27 -4.55 2.89
C ASN A 680 -30.34 -4.72 1.81
N LEU A 681 -30.00 -4.60 0.53
CA LEU A 681 -30.90 -4.93 -0.57
C LEU A 681 -31.30 -6.40 -0.52
N ALA A 682 -30.37 -7.30 -0.22
CA ALA A 682 -30.69 -8.72 -0.04
C ALA A 682 -31.70 -8.95 1.07
N LYS A 683 -31.57 -8.26 2.21
CA LYS A 683 -32.54 -8.32 3.31
C LYS A 683 -33.92 -7.84 2.86
N VAL A 684 -33.98 -6.75 2.12
CA VAL A 684 -35.24 -6.23 1.55
C VAL A 684 -35.87 -7.26 0.59
N GLU A 685 -35.08 -7.85 -0.30
CA GLU A 685 -35.57 -8.86 -1.25
C GLU A 685 -36.05 -10.13 -0.54
N ARG A 686 -35.34 -10.62 0.48
CA ARG A 686 -35.79 -11.77 1.28
C ARG A 686 -37.12 -11.49 1.96
N LEU A 687 -37.27 -10.32 2.58
CA LEU A 687 -38.51 -9.93 3.26
C LEU A 687 -39.69 -9.77 2.27
N ASN A 688 -39.39 -9.45 0.99
CA ASN A 688 -40.39 -9.44 -0.10
C ASN A 688 -40.65 -10.82 -0.72
N GLY A 689 -39.97 -11.88 -0.29
CA GLY A 689 -40.08 -13.22 -0.86
C GLY A 689 -39.29 -13.44 -2.16
N ASN A 690 -38.45 -12.50 -2.57
CA ASN A 690 -37.68 -12.54 -3.81
C ASN A 690 -36.32 -13.21 -3.60
N TYR A 691 -36.29 -14.47 -3.16
CA TYR A 691 -35.08 -15.19 -2.70
C TYR A 691 -33.97 -15.25 -3.77
N GLU A 692 -34.31 -15.35 -5.05
CA GLU A 692 -33.35 -15.38 -6.14
C GLU A 692 -32.59 -14.03 -6.26
N GLN A 693 -33.29 -12.92 -6.13
CA GLN A 693 -32.67 -11.59 -6.13
C GLN A 693 -31.83 -11.35 -4.86
N ALA A 694 -32.33 -11.79 -3.71
CA ALA A 694 -31.58 -11.76 -2.45
C ALA A 694 -30.23 -12.49 -2.60
N ASN A 695 -30.23 -13.70 -3.15
CA ASN A 695 -29.00 -14.48 -3.37
C ASN A 695 -28.02 -13.81 -4.35
N ARG A 696 -28.50 -13.10 -5.39
CA ARG A 696 -27.63 -12.30 -6.26
C ARG A 696 -26.92 -11.21 -5.49
N HIS A 697 -27.67 -10.41 -4.73
CA HIS A 697 -27.08 -9.36 -3.90
C HIS A 697 -26.13 -9.91 -2.85
N LEU A 698 -26.43 -11.04 -2.22
CA LEU A 698 -25.55 -11.69 -1.25
C LEU A 698 -24.26 -12.22 -1.89
N THR A 699 -24.33 -12.67 -3.14
CA THR A 699 -23.15 -13.09 -3.90
C THR A 699 -22.21 -11.92 -4.18
N GLU A 700 -22.77 -10.77 -4.60
CA GLU A 700 -22.01 -9.55 -4.82
C GLU A 700 -21.40 -9.00 -3.50
N ALA A 701 -22.18 -8.98 -2.42
CA ALA A 701 -21.71 -8.57 -1.11
C ALA A 701 -20.57 -9.47 -0.60
N LEU A 702 -20.78 -10.80 -0.66
CA LEU A 702 -19.78 -11.77 -0.22
C LEU A 702 -18.50 -11.68 -1.05
N GLY A 703 -18.63 -11.58 -2.38
CA GLY A 703 -17.49 -11.39 -3.27
C GLY A 703 -16.68 -10.16 -2.88
N THR A 704 -17.35 -9.04 -2.67
CA THR A 704 -16.72 -7.78 -2.28
C THR A 704 -16.09 -7.87 -0.89
N TYR A 705 -16.79 -8.40 0.13
CA TYR A 705 -16.22 -8.54 1.47
C TYR A 705 -15.04 -9.53 1.51
N THR A 706 -15.08 -10.59 0.70
CA THR A 706 -13.95 -11.54 0.56
C THR A 706 -12.75 -10.87 -0.11
N GLU A 707 -12.98 -10.08 -1.16
CA GLU A 707 -11.94 -9.28 -1.79
C GLU A 707 -11.33 -8.23 -0.83
N LEU A 708 -12.17 -7.63 0.01
CA LEU A 708 -11.76 -6.67 1.03
C LEU A 708 -11.16 -7.32 2.29
N GLY A 709 -11.21 -8.63 2.44
CA GLY A 709 -10.80 -9.32 3.67
C GLY A 709 -11.65 -8.95 4.90
N TYR A 710 -12.82 -8.33 4.70
CA TYR A 710 -13.67 -7.84 5.79
C TYR A 710 -14.46 -8.99 6.41
N ARG A 711 -13.78 -9.76 7.27
CA ARG A 711 -14.29 -10.99 7.90
C ARG A 711 -15.63 -10.82 8.60
N LYS A 712 -15.88 -9.67 9.24
CA LYS A 712 -17.18 -9.39 9.83
C LYS A 712 -18.29 -9.33 8.79
N GLY A 713 -18.06 -8.62 7.66
CA GLY A 713 -19.01 -8.55 6.55
C GLY A 713 -19.27 -9.91 5.90
N GLU A 714 -18.24 -10.76 5.77
CA GLU A 714 -18.40 -12.14 5.32
C GLU A 714 -19.33 -12.94 6.29
N ALA A 715 -19.09 -12.86 7.61
CA ALA A 715 -19.91 -13.54 8.61
C ALA A 715 -21.38 -13.07 8.57
N ASP A 716 -21.60 -11.76 8.45
CA ASP A 716 -22.94 -11.20 8.39
C ASP A 716 -23.67 -11.58 7.07
N THR A 717 -22.91 -11.68 5.95
CA THR A 717 -23.44 -12.14 4.66
C THR A 717 -23.78 -13.62 4.68
N PHE A 718 -22.93 -14.46 5.30
CA PHE A 718 -23.25 -15.88 5.48
C PHE A 718 -24.47 -16.10 6.40
N ALA A 719 -24.64 -15.27 7.45
CA ALA A 719 -25.83 -15.31 8.28
C ALA A 719 -27.08 -14.98 7.48
N GLU A 720 -27.04 -13.95 6.63
CA GLU A 720 -28.17 -13.59 5.78
C GLU A 720 -28.45 -14.63 4.66
N LEU A 721 -27.39 -15.27 4.12
CA LEU A 721 -27.56 -16.43 3.22
C LEU A 721 -28.29 -17.59 3.93
N ALA A 722 -27.99 -17.82 5.20
CA ALA A 722 -28.66 -18.85 5.98
C ALA A 722 -30.14 -18.51 6.18
N GLU A 723 -30.49 -17.28 6.54
CA GLU A 723 -31.87 -16.81 6.68
C GLU A 723 -32.64 -16.86 5.33
N THR A 724 -31.98 -16.49 4.25
CA THR A 724 -32.57 -16.54 2.89
C THR A 724 -32.87 -17.98 2.47
N ALA A 725 -31.93 -18.91 2.68
CA ALA A 725 -32.09 -20.32 2.37
C ALA A 725 -33.19 -20.96 3.27
N GLU A 726 -33.27 -20.61 4.54
CA GLU A 726 -34.31 -21.09 5.45
C GLU A 726 -35.70 -20.60 5.02
N ALA A 727 -35.83 -19.32 4.66
CA ALA A 727 -37.08 -18.74 4.14
C ALA A 727 -37.50 -19.37 2.79
N ALA A 728 -36.53 -19.80 1.97
CA ALA A 728 -36.78 -20.53 0.72
C ALA A 728 -37.08 -22.04 0.92
N GLY A 729 -37.00 -22.56 2.17
CA GLY A 729 -37.19 -23.98 2.48
C GLY A 729 -35.96 -24.87 2.25
N GLU A 730 -34.77 -24.27 2.01
CA GLU A 730 -33.51 -24.94 1.72
C GLU A 730 -32.70 -25.19 3.03
N TYR A 731 -33.27 -25.96 3.97
CA TYR A 731 -32.75 -26.10 5.34
C TYR A 731 -31.31 -26.63 5.41
N ALA A 732 -30.92 -27.51 4.47
CA ALA A 732 -29.55 -28.05 4.43
C ALA A 732 -28.52 -26.95 4.11
N MET A 733 -28.82 -26.09 3.16
CA MET A 733 -27.98 -24.95 2.81
C MET A 733 -27.95 -23.91 3.91
N ALA A 734 -29.09 -23.63 4.54
CA ALA A 734 -29.19 -22.74 5.70
C ALA A 734 -28.25 -23.17 6.82
N HIS A 735 -28.19 -24.49 7.12
CA HIS A 735 -27.29 -25.03 8.14
C HIS A 735 -25.82 -24.81 7.80
N VAL A 736 -25.43 -25.08 6.56
CA VAL A 736 -24.03 -24.89 6.08
C VAL A 736 -23.61 -23.42 6.19
N HIS A 737 -24.47 -22.50 5.74
CA HIS A 737 -24.17 -21.06 5.81
C HIS A 737 -24.09 -20.56 7.26
N ARG A 738 -24.99 -21.03 8.14
CA ARG A 738 -24.98 -20.68 9.58
C ARG A 738 -23.68 -21.15 10.24
N GLN A 739 -23.28 -22.39 9.99
CA GLN A 739 -22.02 -22.94 10.51
C GLN A 739 -20.81 -22.13 10.03
N ARG A 740 -20.82 -21.70 8.76
CA ARG A 740 -19.75 -20.88 8.21
C ARG A 740 -19.67 -19.51 8.88
N ALA A 741 -20.82 -18.86 9.12
CA ALA A 741 -20.90 -17.59 9.84
C ALA A 741 -20.36 -17.70 11.27
N GLU A 742 -20.73 -18.78 11.98
CA GLU A 742 -20.25 -19.05 13.35
C GLU A 742 -18.73 -19.29 13.38
N THR A 743 -18.20 -20.10 12.47
CA THR A 743 -16.75 -20.34 12.37
C THR A 743 -15.97 -19.02 12.19
N ILE A 744 -16.42 -18.13 11.31
CA ILE A 744 -15.77 -16.84 11.11
C ILE A 744 -15.88 -15.95 12.36
N ARG A 745 -17.03 -15.96 13.05
CA ARG A 745 -17.19 -15.19 14.30
C ARG A 745 -16.30 -15.71 15.41
N ASP A 746 -16.09 -17.01 15.51
CA ASP A 746 -15.19 -17.63 16.49
C ASP A 746 -13.71 -17.32 16.17
N GLU A 747 -13.31 -17.37 14.89
CA GLU A 747 -11.98 -16.90 14.44
C GLU A 747 -11.73 -15.43 14.84
N LEU A 748 -12.73 -14.56 14.66
CA LEU A 748 -12.65 -13.15 15.06
C LEU A 748 -12.53 -12.98 16.59
N ARG A 749 -13.26 -13.76 17.38
CA ARG A 749 -13.15 -13.73 18.86
C ARG A 749 -11.78 -14.20 19.35
N GLN A 750 -11.23 -15.26 18.75
CA GLN A 750 -9.90 -15.78 19.10
C GLN A 750 -8.77 -14.80 18.72
N SER A 751 -8.93 -14.03 17.67
CA SER A 751 -7.96 -13.00 17.29
C SER A 751 -8.01 -11.73 18.17
N GLN A 752 -9.00 -11.62 19.05
CA GLN A 752 -9.19 -10.50 20.01
C GLN A 752 -8.62 -10.81 21.41
N LEU A 753 -8.26 -12.07 21.68
CA LEU A 753 -7.54 -12.53 22.87
C LEU A 753 -6.02 -12.51 22.64
#